data_43e2f5b6949d10b24e9bbc71ba620802
#
_entry.id   43e2f5b6949d10b24e9bbc71ba620802
#
_cell.length_a   1.000
_cell.length_b   1.000
_cell.length_c   1.000
_cell.angle_alpha   90.00
_cell.angle_beta   90.00
_cell.angle_gamma   90.00
#
_symmetry.space_group_name_H-M   'P 1'
#
loop_
_entity.id
_entity.type
_entity.pdbx_description
1 polymer ?
#
loop_
_entity_poly.entity_id
_entity_poly.type
_entity_poly.pdbx_seq_one_letter_code
_entity_poly.pdbx_strand_id
1 'polypeptide(L)'
;MTIRCDIVVPVYNAPKSVSACLDSLLRYTDPERQRIIVVNDSSDEFTSSLLAGYKDSYKGRVVLLHNEHNLGFLQTANRGISYSDAATVCLLNSDTVVASADWLQRMMQRMAEDETIGIVSPLSNAAVNLSVHLHPGADIALMSALVGQQSQHIYPDAVTIVGFCMVIKREVINRIGGFDEVFGRGYCEESDYHYRALEAGFSCKVADDVFVYHEGEASFSGAREEQYTSNRKIFDQRWARHYERDIDEFNHHNELGYLRSDYPQYYLQQRRLHDEYDMLFVLLSFETYGGVITIVDLVNQMVLAGLKANIIYVNDRRPHLSCKRYFEPIYLPEEQLTHLAPKAQVYVATHFLTTTLVYDLVKKHQAKSFYFIQDDERQFGEGYIEHINFGYRLIPNHVYVADWLNKALAANARFATTISNGIHTDVFYPAAENRPASPALRITMMTRYDEKRGYTEGIKAIKNLLGEKTVTAHLRFDFFGERDVSPQGFAEAEYHYHGILDKEAVAKLLRQTDIFIDASRFQGFGLTALEAMASGCAVIMPREGGGPDFGIDGENLLFFTGGDAEALSRQLRLLVDSARLRGKLQRQARQTAERFSIYQSVRQFMEIYDNRAQWLEDVPDIPAEDYYQHKIISMTMKIKELENQVMSYQALLCEKSTIIDYLKSR
;
A
#
# COMPACT_ATOMS: atom_id res chain seq x y z
N MET A 1 13.02 28.46 35.56
CA MET A 1 13.55 27.16 36.08
C MET A 1 13.59 26.19 34.90
N THR A 2 14.72 25.50 34.71
CA THR A 2 14.85 24.55 33.60
C THR A 2 14.11 23.27 33.97
N ILE A 3 13.03 22.96 33.23
CA ILE A 3 12.22 21.75 33.48
C ILE A 3 13.05 20.51 33.12
N ARG A 4 13.27 19.62 34.08
CA ARG A 4 13.91 18.32 33.86
C ARG A 4 12.91 17.29 33.44
N CYS A 5 13.23 16.51 32.38
CA CYS A 5 12.45 15.38 31.92
C CYS A 5 13.25 14.09 31.98
N ASP A 6 12.71 13.03 32.58
CA ASP A 6 13.27 11.68 32.51
C ASP A 6 12.59 10.91 31.38
N ILE A 7 13.38 10.22 30.55
CA ILE A 7 12.88 9.38 29.46
C ILE A 7 12.89 7.93 29.93
N VAL A 8 11.73 7.34 30.07
CA VAL A 8 11.53 5.94 30.49
C VAL A 8 11.38 5.06 29.26
N VAL A 9 12.27 4.08 29.12
CA VAL A 9 12.30 3.12 27.99
C VAL A 9 12.14 1.70 28.53
N PRO A 10 10.93 1.12 28.46
CA PRO A 10 10.72 -0.30 28.76
C PRO A 10 11.35 -1.15 27.66
N VAL A 11 12.11 -2.18 28.00
CA VAL A 11 12.83 -3.03 27.07
C VAL A 11 12.55 -4.50 27.33
N TYR A 12 12.13 -5.23 26.30
CA TYR A 12 12.08 -6.68 26.26
C TYR A 12 12.60 -7.21 24.94
N ASN A 13 13.80 -7.80 24.93
CA ASN A 13 14.45 -8.33 23.73
C ASN A 13 14.64 -7.27 22.61
N ALA A 14 14.68 -7.68 21.32
CA ALA A 14 14.81 -6.80 20.16
C ALA A 14 16.04 -5.88 20.16
N PRO A 15 17.26 -6.41 20.30
CA PRO A 15 18.49 -5.61 20.52
C PRO A 15 18.79 -4.62 19.40
N LYS A 16 18.39 -4.87 18.15
CA LYS A 16 18.60 -3.94 17.02
C LYS A 16 17.76 -2.68 17.16
N SER A 17 16.47 -2.82 17.43
CA SER A 17 15.54 -1.70 17.63
C SER A 17 15.93 -0.92 18.89
N VAL A 18 16.26 -1.63 19.98
CA VAL A 18 16.77 -1.04 21.23
C VAL A 18 18.02 -0.21 21.00
N SER A 19 18.99 -0.72 20.23
CA SER A 19 20.22 0.04 19.89
C SER A 19 19.89 1.31 19.12
N ALA A 20 19.07 1.22 18.07
CA ALA A 20 18.65 2.37 17.28
C ALA A 20 17.92 3.43 18.12
N CYS A 21 17.05 3.01 19.04
CA CYS A 21 16.35 3.88 19.96
C CYS A 21 17.33 4.60 20.89
N LEU A 22 18.17 3.87 21.62
CA LEU A 22 19.12 4.45 22.59
C LEU A 22 20.15 5.34 21.91
N ASP A 23 20.69 4.97 20.75
CA ASP A 23 21.63 5.80 19.99
C ASP A 23 20.98 7.10 19.54
N SER A 24 19.72 7.07 19.10
CA SER A 24 18.98 8.26 18.73
C SER A 24 18.74 9.19 19.94
N LEU A 25 18.37 8.63 21.09
CA LEU A 25 18.20 9.39 22.33
C LEU A 25 19.51 10.03 22.79
N LEU A 26 20.58 9.27 22.76
CA LEU A 26 21.93 9.80 23.16
C LEU A 26 22.40 10.93 22.25
N ARG A 27 22.02 10.90 20.97
CA ARG A 27 22.34 11.93 19.98
C ARG A 27 21.48 13.18 20.09
N TYR A 28 20.18 13.02 20.33
CA TYR A 28 19.16 14.06 20.17
C TYR A 28 18.52 14.52 21.49
N THR A 29 19.11 14.23 22.66
CA THR A 29 18.67 14.73 23.96
C THR A 29 19.81 15.47 24.69
N ASP A 30 19.43 16.48 25.47
CA ASP A 30 20.37 17.27 26.29
C ASP A 30 20.76 16.48 27.56
N PRO A 31 22.04 16.10 27.72
CA PRO A 31 22.48 15.30 28.87
C PRO A 31 22.37 16.01 30.24
N GLU A 32 22.25 17.34 30.25
CA GLU A 32 22.11 18.09 31.50
C GLU A 32 20.63 18.15 31.96
N ARG A 33 19.69 17.92 31.04
CA ARG A 33 18.25 18.07 31.28
C ARG A 33 17.47 16.78 31.18
N GLN A 34 18.00 15.79 30.46
CA GLN A 34 17.28 14.52 30.20
C GLN A 34 18.13 13.33 30.65
N ARG A 35 17.57 12.56 31.57
CA ARG A 35 18.08 11.27 32.00
C ARG A 35 17.29 10.16 31.32
N ILE A 36 17.98 9.11 30.85
CA ILE A 36 17.36 7.95 30.23
C ILE A 36 17.26 6.82 31.23
N ILE A 37 16.08 6.38 31.57
CA ILE A 37 15.77 5.29 32.48
C ILE A 37 15.35 4.08 31.67
N VAL A 38 16.26 3.15 31.46
CA VAL A 38 15.98 1.90 30.76
C VAL A 38 15.52 0.87 31.79
N VAL A 39 14.38 0.23 31.54
CA VAL A 39 13.86 -0.85 32.39
C VAL A 39 13.89 -2.15 31.60
N ASN A 40 14.86 -3.01 31.90
CA ASN A 40 15.00 -4.32 31.29
C ASN A 40 14.00 -5.29 31.92
N ASP A 41 13.03 -5.74 31.13
CA ASP A 41 11.96 -6.65 31.55
C ASP A 41 12.37 -8.13 31.39
N SER A 42 13.51 -8.49 31.98
CA SER A 42 14.06 -9.87 31.91
C SER A 42 14.31 -10.32 30.46
N SER A 43 15.01 -9.48 29.66
CA SER A 43 15.40 -9.79 28.30
C SER A 43 16.47 -10.90 28.26
N ASP A 44 16.70 -11.43 27.05
CA ASP A 44 17.76 -12.39 26.77
C ASP A 44 19.17 -11.84 27.14
N GLU A 45 20.14 -12.76 27.18
CA GLU A 45 21.51 -12.42 27.57
C GLU A 45 22.16 -11.39 26.64
N PHE A 46 21.88 -11.47 25.35
CA PHE A 46 22.45 -10.54 24.38
C PHE A 46 21.92 -9.12 24.59
N THR A 47 20.61 -8.96 24.70
CA THR A 47 19.98 -7.66 24.98
C THR A 47 20.41 -7.13 26.35
N SER A 48 20.46 -7.96 27.38
CA SER A 48 20.90 -7.57 28.72
C SER A 48 22.34 -7.08 28.74
N SER A 49 23.27 -7.74 28.01
CA SER A 49 24.66 -7.32 27.85
C SER A 49 24.79 -6.00 27.09
N LEU A 50 23.98 -5.80 26.04
CA LEU A 50 23.90 -4.55 25.30
C LEU A 50 23.52 -3.39 26.23
N LEU A 51 22.47 -3.55 27.04
CA LEU A 51 21.99 -2.54 27.97
C LEU A 51 23.02 -2.22 29.07
N ALA A 52 23.74 -3.21 29.56
CA ALA A 52 24.84 -3.02 30.51
C ALA A 52 25.96 -2.17 29.88
N GLY A 53 26.31 -2.41 28.62
CA GLY A 53 27.26 -1.60 27.85
C GLY A 53 26.85 -0.13 27.75
N TYR A 54 25.59 0.17 27.48
CA TYR A 54 25.08 1.55 27.47
C TYR A 54 25.17 2.22 28.83
N LYS A 55 24.76 1.53 29.90
CA LYS A 55 24.87 2.04 31.26
C LYS A 55 26.35 2.38 31.63
N ASP A 56 27.27 1.49 31.27
CA ASP A 56 28.71 1.68 31.61
C ASP A 56 29.35 2.79 30.78
N SER A 57 28.97 2.91 29.49
CA SER A 57 29.49 3.95 28.60
C SER A 57 28.95 5.35 28.91
N TYR A 58 27.70 5.44 29.41
CA TYR A 58 26.98 6.70 29.64
C TYR A 58 26.55 6.85 31.11
N LYS A 59 27.52 6.66 32.04
CA LYS A 59 27.31 6.79 33.50
C LYS A 59 26.70 8.13 33.87
N GLY A 60 25.67 8.10 34.72
CA GLY A 60 24.95 9.29 35.16
C GLY A 60 23.83 9.78 34.18
N ARG A 61 23.92 9.43 32.89
CA ARG A 61 22.92 9.75 31.90
C ARG A 61 21.95 8.59 31.65
N VAL A 62 22.45 7.35 31.62
CA VAL A 62 21.67 6.14 31.47
C VAL A 62 21.57 5.40 32.81
N VAL A 63 20.36 5.21 33.29
CA VAL A 63 20.00 4.37 34.42
C VAL A 63 19.42 3.07 33.92
N LEU A 64 19.90 1.94 34.43
CA LEU A 64 19.40 0.63 34.04
C LEU A 64 18.75 -0.07 35.24
N LEU A 65 17.49 -0.34 35.14
CA LEU A 65 16.69 -1.13 36.08
C LEU A 65 16.45 -2.53 35.50
N HIS A 66 16.33 -3.55 36.36
CA HIS A 66 16.08 -4.93 35.94
C HIS A 66 14.86 -5.49 36.66
N ASN A 67 13.94 -6.07 35.90
CA ASN A 67 12.89 -6.94 36.44
C ASN A 67 13.46 -8.36 36.64
N GLU A 68 13.08 -9.04 37.69
CA GLU A 68 13.51 -10.43 37.97
C GLU A 68 12.90 -11.44 36.98
N HIS A 69 11.72 -11.13 36.48
CA HIS A 69 10.99 -11.90 35.45
C HIS A 69 10.22 -10.94 34.54
N ASN A 70 9.77 -11.43 33.40
CA ASN A 70 9.00 -10.63 32.43
C ASN A 70 7.63 -10.25 33.01
N LEU A 71 7.47 -8.96 33.34
CA LEU A 71 6.24 -8.38 33.89
C LEU A 71 5.28 -7.87 32.82
N GLY A 72 5.77 -7.69 31.57
CA GLY A 72 5.06 -7.06 30.46
C GLY A 72 5.20 -5.55 30.46
N PHE A 73 4.76 -4.93 29.35
CA PHE A 73 4.96 -3.49 29.08
C PHE A 73 4.44 -2.61 30.21
N LEU A 74 3.20 -2.81 30.63
CA LEU A 74 2.50 -1.95 31.59
C LEU A 74 3.23 -1.83 32.93
N GLN A 75 3.55 -2.94 33.58
CA GLN A 75 4.22 -2.93 34.86
C GLN A 75 5.66 -2.42 34.75
N THR A 76 6.34 -2.73 33.65
CA THR A 76 7.69 -2.26 33.34
C THR A 76 7.73 -0.74 33.15
N ALA A 77 6.74 -0.18 32.43
CA ALA A 77 6.55 1.26 32.28
C ALA A 77 6.26 1.92 33.64
N ASN A 78 5.31 1.39 34.42
CA ASN A 78 4.96 1.89 35.76
C ASN A 78 6.18 1.90 36.70
N ARG A 79 7.05 0.90 36.64
CA ARG A 79 8.28 0.85 37.42
C ARG A 79 9.25 1.99 37.05
N GLY A 80 9.42 2.25 35.76
CA GLY A 80 10.26 3.35 35.30
C GLY A 80 9.69 4.73 35.68
N ILE A 81 8.38 4.93 35.51
CA ILE A 81 7.64 6.14 35.91
C ILE A 81 7.80 6.41 37.42
N SER A 82 7.66 5.36 38.22
CA SER A 82 7.78 5.46 39.70
C SER A 82 9.20 5.74 40.15
N TYR A 83 10.23 5.30 39.41
CA TYR A 83 11.62 5.57 39.72
C TYR A 83 11.99 7.01 39.41
N SER A 84 11.33 7.68 38.49
CA SER A 84 11.61 9.07 38.12
C SER A 84 11.09 10.05 39.17
N ASP A 85 11.92 11.05 39.47
CA ASP A 85 11.60 12.21 40.33
C ASP A 85 11.48 13.52 39.53
N ALA A 86 11.55 13.45 38.20
CA ALA A 86 11.51 14.61 37.31
C ALA A 86 10.12 15.28 37.27
N ALA A 87 10.08 16.57 36.96
CA ALA A 87 8.83 17.34 36.78
C ALA A 87 7.98 16.83 35.62
N THR A 88 8.62 16.23 34.63
CA THR A 88 7.95 15.57 33.50
C THR A 88 8.61 14.20 33.23
N VAL A 89 7.83 13.28 32.74
CA VAL A 89 8.30 11.93 32.32
C VAL A 89 7.90 11.73 30.87
N CYS A 90 8.86 11.37 30.04
CA CYS A 90 8.59 10.88 28.69
C CYS A 90 8.61 9.35 28.69
N LEU A 91 7.50 8.70 28.49
CA LEU A 91 7.47 7.26 28.21
C LEU A 91 7.69 7.05 26.71
N LEU A 92 8.64 6.19 26.37
CA LEU A 92 9.05 5.96 24.98
C LEU A 92 9.28 4.47 24.74
N ASN A 93 8.67 3.92 23.70
CA ASN A 93 8.90 2.53 23.30
C ASN A 93 10.33 2.31 22.78
N SER A 94 10.88 1.13 23.03
CA SER A 94 12.24 0.75 22.64
C SER A 94 12.45 0.48 21.16
N ASP A 95 11.39 0.50 20.36
CA ASP A 95 11.36 0.36 18.89
C ASP A 95 11.06 1.70 18.17
N THR A 96 11.39 2.81 18.82
CA THR A 96 11.24 4.17 18.28
C THR A 96 12.59 4.81 17.97
N VAL A 97 12.59 5.78 17.04
CA VAL A 97 13.78 6.58 16.71
C VAL A 97 13.39 8.06 16.66
N VAL A 98 14.12 8.89 17.42
CA VAL A 98 13.99 10.35 17.39
C VAL A 98 15.03 10.95 16.44
N ALA A 99 14.72 12.06 15.75
CA ALA A 99 15.58 12.60 14.70
C ALA A 99 15.75 14.13 14.71
N SER A 100 15.29 14.84 15.75
CA SER A 100 15.55 16.27 15.91
C SER A 100 16.00 16.60 17.33
N ALA A 101 16.93 17.54 17.48
CA ALA A 101 17.50 17.89 18.79
C ALA A 101 16.52 18.61 19.74
N ASP A 102 15.43 19.12 19.19
CA ASP A 102 14.41 19.91 19.90
C ASP A 102 13.07 19.17 20.08
N TRP A 103 13.00 17.91 19.67
CA TRP A 103 11.75 17.12 19.69
C TRP A 103 11.04 17.12 21.05
N LEU A 104 11.80 16.84 22.12
CA LEU A 104 11.25 16.78 23.47
C LEU A 104 11.01 18.18 24.04
N GLN A 105 11.85 19.15 23.68
CA GLN A 105 11.69 20.55 24.12
C GLN A 105 10.39 21.16 23.57
N ARG A 106 10.06 20.94 22.31
CA ARG A 106 8.81 21.41 21.70
C ARG A 106 7.59 20.85 22.43
N MET A 107 7.57 19.55 22.71
CA MET A 107 6.47 18.93 23.47
C MET A 107 6.34 19.51 24.89
N MET A 108 7.45 19.71 25.59
CA MET A 108 7.47 20.29 26.94
C MET A 108 7.11 21.78 26.96
N GLN A 109 7.49 22.52 25.94
CA GLN A 109 7.16 23.95 25.83
C GLN A 109 5.64 24.17 25.79
N ARG A 110 4.92 23.33 25.06
CA ARG A 110 3.46 23.38 25.03
C ARG A 110 2.82 23.20 26.40
N MET A 111 3.33 22.22 27.15
CA MET A 111 2.88 21.98 28.52
C MET A 111 3.17 23.16 29.47
N ALA A 112 4.19 23.96 29.14
CA ALA A 112 4.53 25.15 29.95
C ALA A 112 3.68 26.38 29.58
N GLU A 113 3.18 26.45 28.35
CA GLU A 113 2.33 27.55 27.86
C GLU A 113 0.87 27.44 28.36
N ASP A 114 0.40 26.23 28.64
CA ASP A 114 -0.94 25.96 29.17
C ASP A 114 -0.85 24.94 30.32
N GLU A 115 -1.21 25.40 31.53
CA GLU A 115 -1.16 24.58 32.74
C GLU A 115 -2.15 23.41 32.71
N THR A 116 -3.21 23.50 31.92
CA THR A 116 -4.19 22.40 31.79
C THR A 116 -3.66 21.23 31.01
N ILE A 117 -2.67 21.43 30.13
CA ILE A 117 -2.07 20.33 29.35
C ILE A 117 -1.29 19.40 30.27
N GLY A 118 -1.80 18.20 30.45
CA GLY A 118 -1.19 17.15 31.28
C GLY A 118 -0.34 16.16 30.50
N ILE A 119 -0.69 15.87 29.25
CA ILE A 119 -0.04 14.88 28.40
C ILE A 119 0.11 15.43 26.99
N VAL A 120 1.29 15.17 26.36
CA VAL A 120 1.58 15.51 24.96
C VAL A 120 2.15 14.29 24.24
N SER A 121 1.63 13.97 23.06
CA SER A 121 2.13 12.89 22.20
C SER A 121 2.53 13.42 20.83
N PRO A 122 3.62 12.93 20.21
CA PRO A 122 4.03 13.37 18.88
C PRO A 122 3.29 12.61 17.78
N LEU A 123 3.50 13.01 16.54
CA LEU A 123 3.13 12.26 15.35
C LEU A 123 4.13 11.13 15.06
N SER A 124 3.67 10.09 14.36
CA SER A 124 4.51 8.95 13.97
C SER A 124 4.05 8.38 12.62
N ASN A 125 4.82 7.44 12.08
CA ASN A 125 4.40 6.63 10.92
C ASN A 125 3.45 5.48 11.28
N ALA A 126 3.45 5.04 12.54
CA ALA A 126 2.67 3.88 13.02
C ALA A 126 2.08 4.15 14.42
N ALA A 127 1.08 5.00 14.52
CA ALA A 127 0.45 5.44 15.77
C ALA A 127 -1.06 5.71 15.65
N VAL A 128 -1.78 4.83 14.97
CA VAL A 128 -3.24 4.93 14.80
C VAL A 128 -3.66 6.35 14.36
N ASN A 129 -4.41 7.08 15.20
CA ASN A 129 -4.90 8.43 14.91
C ASN A 129 -3.80 9.51 14.83
N LEU A 130 -2.59 9.21 15.29
CA LEU A 130 -1.44 10.11 15.26
C LEU A 130 -0.49 9.75 14.10
N SER A 131 -0.91 8.88 13.19
CA SER A 131 -0.09 8.48 12.05
C SER A 131 -0.07 9.55 10.96
N VAL A 132 1.13 9.81 10.44
CA VAL A 132 1.39 10.52 9.20
C VAL A 132 2.18 9.59 8.28
N HIS A 133 1.91 9.64 6.97
CA HIS A 133 2.60 8.75 6.05
C HIS A 133 4.05 9.19 5.84
N LEU A 134 4.96 8.20 5.77
CA LEU A 134 6.33 8.46 5.35
C LEU A 134 6.34 8.90 3.90
N HIS A 135 7.01 10.01 3.60
CA HIS A 135 7.24 10.40 2.21
C HIS A 135 8.13 9.36 1.52
N PRO A 136 7.81 8.96 0.29
CA PRO A 136 8.65 8.03 -0.45
C PRO A 136 10.09 8.54 -0.56
N GLY A 137 11.05 7.72 -0.16
CA GLY A 137 12.47 8.06 -0.18
C GLY A 137 12.95 8.97 0.96
N ALA A 138 12.06 9.43 1.86
CA ALA A 138 12.47 10.16 3.04
C ALA A 138 13.05 9.20 4.10
N ASP A 139 14.21 9.54 4.63
CA ASP A 139 14.69 8.95 5.86
C ASP A 139 14.01 9.58 7.09
N ILE A 140 14.27 9.05 8.27
CA ILE A 140 13.64 9.50 9.52
C ILE A 140 13.94 10.98 9.80
N ALA A 141 15.16 11.44 9.49
CA ALA A 141 15.57 12.81 9.73
C ALA A 141 14.83 13.79 8.82
N LEU A 142 14.69 13.44 7.54
CA LEU A 142 13.90 14.23 6.58
C LEU A 142 12.42 14.27 6.97
N MET A 143 11.83 13.14 7.40
CA MET A 143 10.44 13.12 7.89
C MET A 143 10.24 14.03 9.09
N SER A 144 11.16 13.97 10.06
CA SER A 144 11.11 14.85 11.24
C SER A 144 11.19 16.34 10.84
N ALA A 145 12.08 16.67 9.90
CA ALA A 145 12.20 18.02 9.37
C ALA A 145 10.94 18.47 8.61
N LEU A 146 10.37 17.61 7.76
CA LEU A 146 9.16 17.90 7.00
C LEU A 146 7.96 18.18 7.91
N VAL A 147 7.72 17.32 8.90
CA VAL A 147 6.63 17.52 9.88
C VAL A 147 6.81 18.83 10.63
N GLY A 148 8.03 19.11 11.14
CA GLY A 148 8.31 20.36 11.84
C GLY A 148 8.18 21.63 10.98
N GLN A 149 8.53 21.56 9.67
CA GLN A 149 8.37 22.69 8.74
C GLN A 149 6.94 22.92 8.27
N GLN A 150 6.16 21.86 8.19
CA GLN A 150 4.79 21.89 7.67
C GLN A 150 3.75 22.10 8.75
N SER A 151 4.12 21.91 10.02
CA SER A 151 3.22 22.14 11.14
C SER A 151 2.63 23.55 11.11
N GLN A 152 1.33 23.62 11.34
CA GLN A 152 0.60 24.88 11.58
C GLN A 152 0.54 25.23 13.05
N HIS A 153 1.17 24.42 13.91
CA HIS A 153 1.20 24.59 15.36
C HIS A 153 -0.21 24.67 15.99
N ILE A 154 -1.11 23.82 15.51
CA ILE A 154 -2.52 23.75 15.98
C ILE A 154 -2.58 23.09 17.35
N TYR A 155 -1.76 22.06 17.58
CA TYR A 155 -1.74 21.23 18.80
C TYR A 155 -3.14 20.74 19.19
N PRO A 156 -3.80 19.97 18.31
CA PRO A 156 -5.17 19.54 18.54
C PRO A 156 -5.29 18.66 19.77
N ASP A 157 -6.52 18.54 20.28
CA ASP A 157 -6.83 17.56 21.31
C ASP A 157 -6.64 16.15 20.76
N ALA A 158 -5.98 15.31 21.55
CA ALA A 158 -5.81 13.90 21.19
C ALA A 158 -7.13 13.15 21.43
N VAL A 159 -7.55 12.31 20.48
CA VAL A 159 -8.67 11.37 20.68
C VAL A 159 -8.28 10.29 21.67
N THR A 160 -7.06 9.85 21.56
CA THR A 160 -6.41 8.91 22.46
C THR A 160 -4.90 9.07 22.33
N ILE A 161 -4.23 8.97 23.44
CA ILE A 161 -2.77 8.89 23.44
C ILE A 161 -2.36 7.48 23.04
N VAL A 162 -1.29 7.38 22.26
CA VAL A 162 -0.70 6.10 21.86
C VAL A 162 0.62 5.91 22.61
N GLY A 163 0.78 4.77 23.25
CA GLY A 163 1.85 4.47 24.19
C GLY A 163 3.27 4.46 23.63
N PHE A 164 3.46 4.62 22.29
CA PHE A 164 4.80 4.61 21.68
C PHE A 164 5.67 5.79 22.15
N CYS A 165 5.06 6.96 22.39
CA CYS A 165 5.73 8.15 22.92
C CYS A 165 4.71 9.09 23.56
N MET A 166 4.89 9.41 24.83
CA MET A 166 4.04 10.34 25.56
C MET A 166 4.83 11.08 26.66
N VAL A 167 4.72 12.39 26.68
CA VAL A 167 5.27 13.24 27.75
C VAL A 167 4.18 13.55 28.76
N ILE A 168 4.42 13.26 30.03
CA ILE A 168 3.43 13.33 31.11
C ILE A 168 3.93 14.29 32.19
N LYS A 169 3.12 15.25 32.60
CA LYS A 169 3.40 16.06 33.79
C LYS A 169 3.40 15.22 35.05
N ARG A 170 4.31 15.50 35.98
CA ARG A 170 4.33 14.85 37.31
C ARG A 170 3.04 15.01 38.07
N GLU A 171 2.34 16.11 37.88
CA GLU A 171 1.02 16.37 38.49
C GLU A 171 -0.04 15.36 38.06
N VAL A 172 -0.05 14.96 36.79
CA VAL A 172 -0.94 13.89 36.28
C VAL A 172 -0.63 12.58 37.01
N ILE A 173 0.65 12.18 37.04
CA ILE A 173 1.09 10.95 37.73
C ILE A 173 0.70 10.97 39.21
N ASN A 174 0.90 12.09 39.86
CA ASN A 174 0.55 12.25 41.28
C ASN A 174 -0.97 12.15 41.52
N ARG A 175 -1.77 12.59 40.56
CA ARG A 175 -3.24 12.65 40.70
C ARG A 175 -3.96 11.38 40.33
N ILE A 176 -3.51 10.70 39.25
CA ILE A 176 -4.21 9.49 38.72
C ILE A 176 -3.38 8.21 38.82
N GLY A 177 -2.12 8.30 39.30
CA GLY A 177 -1.20 7.15 39.40
C GLY A 177 -0.57 6.80 38.04
N GLY A 178 -0.11 5.55 37.92
CA GLY A 178 0.40 4.96 36.69
C GLY A 178 -0.72 4.32 35.85
N PHE A 179 -0.34 3.49 34.90
CA PHE A 179 -1.25 2.65 34.14
C PHE A 179 -1.98 1.66 35.05
N ASP A 180 -3.26 1.40 34.76
CA ASP A 180 -4.08 0.48 35.56
C ASP A 180 -3.71 -0.97 35.26
N GLU A 181 -3.31 -1.73 36.29
CA GLU A 181 -2.86 -3.11 36.17
C GLU A 181 -3.96 -4.09 35.72
N VAL A 182 -5.24 -3.66 35.70
CA VAL A 182 -6.35 -4.46 35.18
C VAL A 182 -6.14 -4.87 33.71
N PHE A 183 -5.37 -4.07 32.94
CA PHE A 183 -5.02 -4.35 31.54
C PHE A 183 -3.88 -5.36 31.38
N GLY A 184 -3.34 -5.90 32.46
CA GLY A 184 -2.37 -6.98 32.44
C GLY A 184 -1.07 -6.64 31.76
N ARG A 185 -0.80 -7.28 30.62
CA ARG A 185 0.48 -7.11 29.88
C ARG A 185 0.49 -5.94 28.92
N GLY A 186 -0.62 -5.24 28.74
CA GLY A 186 -0.76 -4.09 27.85
C GLY A 186 -1.98 -4.20 26.91
N TYR A 187 -2.13 -3.23 26.03
CA TYR A 187 -3.26 -2.89 25.17
C TYR A 187 -4.44 -2.22 25.90
N CYS A 188 -4.83 -1.06 25.43
CA CYS A 188 -5.86 -0.14 25.93
C CYS A 188 -5.49 0.60 27.25
N GLU A 189 -4.38 0.32 27.90
CA GLU A 189 -3.95 1.00 29.12
C GLU A 189 -3.62 2.48 28.88
N GLU A 190 -3.00 2.83 27.75
CA GLU A 190 -2.71 4.22 27.38
C GLU A 190 -3.99 5.00 27.07
N SER A 191 -4.95 4.36 26.42
CA SER A 191 -6.25 4.97 26.14
C SER A 191 -7.06 5.17 27.44
N ASP A 192 -7.02 4.22 28.36
CA ASP A 192 -7.60 4.37 29.71
C ASP A 192 -6.91 5.51 30.48
N TYR A 193 -5.58 5.58 30.41
CA TYR A 193 -4.78 6.63 31.07
C TYR A 193 -5.16 8.02 30.54
N HIS A 194 -5.36 8.14 29.22
CA HIS A 194 -5.85 9.33 28.57
C HIS A 194 -7.20 9.81 29.18
N TYR A 195 -8.21 8.95 29.22
CA TYR A 195 -9.51 9.32 29.76
C TYR A 195 -9.50 9.60 31.25
N ARG A 196 -8.69 8.88 32.02
CA ARG A 196 -8.48 9.21 33.45
C ARG A 196 -7.84 10.59 33.65
N ALA A 197 -6.94 10.99 32.75
CA ALA A 197 -6.34 12.33 32.78
C ALA A 197 -7.37 13.39 32.45
N LEU A 198 -8.23 13.17 31.44
CA LEU A 198 -9.34 14.09 31.10
C LEU A 198 -10.32 14.25 32.27
N GLU A 199 -10.75 13.16 32.92
CA GLU A 199 -11.61 13.21 34.11
C GLU A 199 -10.96 13.94 35.29
N ALA A 200 -9.64 13.86 35.39
CA ALA A 200 -8.88 14.61 36.42
C ALA A 200 -8.73 16.11 36.08
N GLY A 201 -9.27 16.59 34.94
CA GLY A 201 -9.27 17.98 34.54
C GLY A 201 -8.02 18.41 33.75
N PHE A 202 -7.23 17.45 33.26
CA PHE A 202 -6.11 17.73 32.34
C PHE A 202 -6.58 17.62 30.89
N SER A 203 -5.88 18.31 29.98
CA SER A 203 -6.01 18.13 28.54
C SER A 203 -4.85 17.27 28.00
N CYS A 204 -5.12 16.56 26.92
CA CYS A 204 -4.13 15.74 26.21
C CYS A 204 -3.99 16.26 24.78
N LYS A 205 -2.78 16.65 24.37
CA LYS A 205 -2.53 17.32 23.08
C LYS A 205 -1.62 16.52 22.16
N VAL A 206 -1.78 16.75 20.87
CA VAL A 206 -0.86 16.24 19.83
C VAL A 206 0.14 17.33 19.49
N ALA A 207 1.44 17.02 19.55
CA ALA A 207 2.48 17.89 19.03
C ALA A 207 2.58 17.67 17.51
N ASP A 208 1.82 18.46 16.74
CA ASP A 208 1.75 18.38 15.29
C ASP A 208 3.04 18.86 14.58
N ASP A 209 4.00 19.36 15.34
CA ASP A 209 5.34 19.79 14.89
C ASP A 209 6.47 18.79 15.25
N VAL A 210 6.13 17.67 15.89
CA VAL A 210 7.11 16.66 16.31
C VAL A 210 6.79 15.31 15.69
N PHE A 211 7.79 14.70 15.04
CA PHE A 211 7.71 13.35 14.49
C PHE A 211 8.70 12.42 15.19
N VAL A 212 8.20 11.27 15.65
CA VAL A 212 9.01 10.18 16.21
C VAL A 212 8.71 8.92 15.40
N TYR A 213 9.74 8.34 14.79
CA TYR A 213 9.59 7.09 14.03
C TYR A 213 9.29 5.94 14.99
N HIS A 214 8.34 5.10 14.62
CA HIS A 214 7.98 3.89 15.34
C HIS A 214 8.02 2.71 14.37
N GLU A 215 8.87 1.71 14.66
CA GLU A 215 9.04 0.54 13.80
C GLU A 215 7.73 -0.23 13.68
N GLY A 216 7.00 -0.33 14.79
CA GLY A 216 5.70 -0.97 14.86
C GLY A 216 5.76 -2.46 14.57
N GLU A 217 5.07 -3.28 15.31
CA GLU A 217 4.99 -4.70 14.99
C GLU A 217 3.95 -4.96 13.90
N ALA A 218 4.40 -5.41 12.75
CA ALA A 218 3.57 -5.79 11.59
C ALA A 218 2.74 -7.09 11.80
N SER A 219 2.77 -7.72 12.97
CA SER A 219 2.17 -9.06 13.17
C SER A 219 1.49 -9.21 14.52
N PHE A 220 0.14 -9.20 14.52
CA PHE A 220 -0.66 -9.72 15.62
C PHE A 220 -0.53 -11.26 15.66
N SER A 221 0.07 -11.81 16.70
CA SER A 221 -0.06 -13.24 16.99
C SER A 221 -1.40 -13.50 17.67
N GLY A 222 -2.02 -14.68 17.49
CA GLY A 222 -3.35 -15.00 18.03
C GLY A 222 -3.51 -14.73 19.53
N ALA A 223 -2.47 -14.95 20.35
CA ALA A 223 -2.49 -14.66 21.79
C ALA A 223 -2.58 -13.15 22.11
N ARG A 224 -2.01 -12.29 21.26
CA ARG A 224 -2.09 -10.82 21.40
C ARG A 224 -3.49 -10.32 21.01
N GLU A 225 -4.10 -10.91 19.99
CA GLU A 225 -5.46 -10.59 19.56
C GLU A 225 -6.50 -10.90 20.62
N GLU A 226 -6.36 -12.05 21.32
CA GLU A 226 -7.22 -12.41 22.46
C GLU A 226 -7.06 -11.42 23.62
N GLN A 227 -5.83 -11.01 23.95
CA GLN A 227 -5.56 -10.02 24.98
C GLN A 227 -6.15 -8.65 24.63
N TYR A 228 -5.93 -8.15 23.42
CA TYR A 228 -6.54 -6.92 22.94
C TYR A 228 -8.07 -6.96 23.01
N THR A 229 -8.68 -8.05 22.54
CA THR A 229 -10.14 -8.23 22.59
C THR A 229 -10.68 -8.23 24.02
N SER A 230 -9.96 -8.85 24.96
CA SER A 230 -10.32 -8.85 26.37
C SER A 230 -10.21 -7.46 26.99
N ASN A 231 -9.09 -6.79 26.76
CA ASN A 231 -8.82 -5.46 27.31
C ASN A 231 -9.73 -4.39 26.69
N ARG A 232 -10.07 -4.53 25.40
CA ARG A 232 -11.03 -3.67 24.74
C ARG A 232 -12.40 -3.71 25.40
N LYS A 233 -12.87 -4.86 25.88
CA LYS A 233 -14.13 -4.95 26.64
C LYS A 233 -14.07 -4.19 27.96
N ILE A 234 -12.93 -4.22 28.67
CA ILE A 234 -12.73 -3.45 29.90
C ILE A 234 -12.76 -1.96 29.60
N PHE A 235 -12.03 -1.55 28.54
CA PHE A 235 -12.00 -0.18 28.07
C PHE A 235 -13.39 0.32 27.67
N ASP A 236 -14.13 -0.44 26.87
CA ASP A 236 -15.46 -0.08 26.39
C ASP A 236 -16.47 0.05 27.53
N GLN A 237 -16.38 -0.77 28.58
CA GLN A 237 -17.21 -0.65 29.76
C GLN A 237 -17.02 0.70 30.48
N ARG A 238 -15.80 1.26 30.42
CA ARG A 238 -15.46 2.54 31.06
C ARG A 238 -15.73 3.73 30.16
N TRP A 239 -15.31 3.64 28.88
CA TRP A 239 -15.07 4.81 28.04
C TRP A 239 -15.73 4.77 26.66
N ALA A 240 -16.46 3.74 26.24
CA ALA A 240 -16.98 3.60 24.88
C ALA A 240 -17.68 4.88 24.35
N ARG A 241 -18.58 5.46 25.15
CA ARG A 241 -19.33 6.66 24.75
C ARG A 241 -18.46 7.90 24.54
N HIS A 242 -17.42 8.08 25.35
CA HIS A 242 -16.47 9.17 25.22
C HIS A 242 -15.62 8.97 23.97
N TYR A 243 -15.09 7.76 23.83
CA TYR A 243 -14.24 7.40 22.69
C TYR A 243 -14.96 7.51 21.34
N GLU A 244 -16.20 7.03 21.24
CA GLU A 244 -17.00 7.14 20.01
C GLU A 244 -17.26 8.61 19.64
N ARG A 245 -17.64 9.44 20.59
CA ARG A 245 -17.83 10.87 20.37
C ARG A 245 -16.54 11.55 19.91
N ASP A 246 -15.45 11.33 20.64
CA ASP A 246 -14.19 12.05 20.41
C ASP A 246 -13.55 11.63 19.09
N ILE A 247 -13.70 10.36 18.65
CA ILE A 247 -13.23 9.92 17.34
C ILE A 247 -14.07 10.48 16.20
N ASP A 248 -15.39 10.62 16.40
CA ASP A 248 -16.27 11.24 15.42
C ASP A 248 -15.96 12.74 15.26
N GLU A 249 -15.76 13.45 16.37
CA GLU A 249 -15.35 14.86 16.39
C GLU A 249 -14.00 15.06 15.71
N PHE A 250 -13.00 14.24 16.03
CA PHE A 250 -11.67 14.31 15.43
C PHE A 250 -11.71 14.04 13.92
N ASN A 251 -12.46 13.03 13.48
CA ASN A 251 -12.61 12.72 12.06
C ASN A 251 -13.38 13.82 11.32
N HIS A 252 -14.37 14.46 11.97
CA HIS A 252 -15.14 15.54 11.38
C HIS A 252 -14.31 16.82 11.21
N HIS A 253 -13.54 17.22 12.23
CA HIS A 253 -12.70 18.41 12.18
C HIS A 253 -11.42 18.22 11.40
N ASN A 254 -10.87 16.98 11.43
CA ASN A 254 -9.66 16.56 10.71
C ASN A 254 -8.49 17.56 10.82
N GLU A 255 -8.25 18.05 12.03
CA GLU A 255 -7.26 19.11 12.31
C GLU A 255 -5.83 18.77 11.87
N LEU A 256 -5.49 17.46 11.80
CA LEU A 256 -4.20 16.97 11.28
C LEU A 256 -4.24 16.64 9.77
N GLY A 257 -5.35 16.93 9.11
CA GLY A 257 -5.56 16.61 7.70
C GLY A 257 -4.49 17.21 6.78
N TYR A 258 -3.99 18.39 7.11
CA TYR A 258 -2.95 19.08 6.34
C TYR A 258 -1.57 18.36 6.39
N LEU A 259 -1.30 17.58 7.43
CA LEU A 259 -0.08 16.76 7.53
C LEU A 259 -0.27 15.34 6.99
N ARG A 260 -1.51 14.94 6.80
CA ARG A 260 -1.84 13.64 6.24
C ARG A 260 -1.93 13.80 4.74
N SER A 261 -1.21 12.94 4.04
CA SER A 261 -1.21 12.92 2.58
C SER A 261 -2.59 12.63 1.95
N ASP A 262 -3.68 12.62 2.72
CA ASP A 262 -5.07 12.39 2.29
C ASP A 262 -5.76 13.66 1.76
N TYR A 263 -5.17 14.83 1.94
CA TYR A 263 -5.79 16.09 1.59
C TYR A 263 -5.27 16.66 0.28
N PRO A 264 -6.10 16.80 -0.75
CA PRO A 264 -5.72 17.44 -2.00
C PRO A 264 -5.17 18.85 -1.81
N GLN A 265 -5.76 19.63 -0.90
CA GLN A 265 -5.35 21.02 -0.61
C GLN A 265 -3.92 21.10 -0.05
N TYR A 266 -3.49 20.11 0.73
CA TYR A 266 -2.13 20.03 1.24
C TYR A 266 -1.11 20.00 0.11
N TYR A 267 -1.32 19.18 -0.92
CA TYR A 267 -0.43 19.10 -2.08
C TYR A 267 -0.45 20.36 -2.93
N LEU A 268 -1.57 21.07 -2.97
CA LEU A 268 -1.70 22.33 -3.69
C LEU A 268 -0.98 23.47 -2.97
N GLN A 269 -0.99 23.49 -1.64
CA GLN A 269 -0.21 24.42 -0.82
C GLN A 269 1.29 24.09 -0.85
N GLN A 270 1.65 22.84 -0.97
CA GLN A 270 3.01 22.33 -1.07
C GLN A 270 3.60 22.41 -2.50
N ARG A 271 3.15 23.34 -3.33
CA ARG A 271 3.63 23.63 -4.71
C ARG A 271 5.15 23.60 -4.93
N ARG A 272 5.92 23.23 -3.91
CA ARG A 272 7.37 23.23 -3.87
C ARG A 272 8.02 22.04 -4.55
N LEU A 273 7.30 20.98 -4.90
CA LEU A 273 7.92 19.85 -5.57
C LEU A 273 8.03 20.11 -7.08
N HIS A 274 6.95 20.55 -7.76
CA HIS A 274 7.01 20.97 -9.14
C HIS A 274 5.88 21.94 -9.43
N ASP A 275 6.19 23.19 -9.80
CA ASP A 275 5.20 24.16 -10.31
C ASP A 275 4.62 23.71 -11.65
N GLU A 276 5.40 22.93 -12.41
CA GLU A 276 5.01 22.33 -13.68
C GLU A 276 5.52 20.89 -13.74
N TYR A 277 4.72 20.01 -14.35
CA TYR A 277 5.06 18.61 -14.62
C TYR A 277 5.36 18.40 -16.09
N ASP A 278 6.22 17.43 -16.37
CA ASP A 278 6.45 16.97 -17.73
C ASP A 278 5.27 16.13 -18.20
N MET A 279 4.77 15.22 -17.32
CA MET A 279 3.68 14.31 -17.66
C MET A 279 2.80 14.02 -16.44
N LEU A 280 1.47 14.12 -16.62
CA LEU A 280 0.47 13.80 -15.60
C LEU A 280 -0.53 12.77 -16.12
N PHE A 281 -0.60 11.63 -15.46
CA PHE A 281 -1.59 10.59 -15.72
C PHE A 281 -2.85 10.86 -14.91
N VAL A 282 -4.03 10.77 -15.53
CA VAL A 282 -5.33 11.01 -14.86
C VAL A 282 -6.04 9.69 -14.65
N LEU A 283 -6.25 9.29 -13.38
CA LEU A 283 -6.90 8.05 -12.97
C LEU A 283 -8.17 8.33 -12.16
N LEU A 284 -9.21 7.49 -12.35
CA LEU A 284 -10.48 7.57 -11.60
C LEU A 284 -10.52 6.70 -10.37
N SER A 285 -9.82 5.60 -10.38
CA SER A 285 -9.84 4.60 -9.33
C SER A 285 -8.42 4.11 -9.02
N PHE A 286 -8.16 3.80 -7.76
CA PHE A 286 -6.90 3.23 -7.30
C PHE A 286 -7.10 1.83 -6.71
N GLU A 287 -8.10 1.16 -7.13
CA GLU A 287 -8.21 -0.24 -6.77
C GLU A 287 -7.02 -1.01 -7.36
N THR A 288 -6.58 -2.07 -6.68
CA THR A 288 -5.40 -2.87 -7.03
C THR A 288 -5.59 -3.68 -8.32
N TYR A 289 -6.13 -3.06 -9.37
CA TYR A 289 -6.22 -3.66 -10.70
C TYR A 289 -4.87 -3.59 -11.42
N GLY A 290 -4.57 -4.61 -12.20
CA GLY A 290 -3.31 -4.71 -12.94
C GLY A 290 -2.97 -3.47 -13.76
N GLY A 291 -3.98 -2.81 -14.35
CA GLY A 291 -3.80 -1.57 -15.12
C GLY A 291 -3.33 -0.38 -14.28
N VAL A 292 -3.81 -0.24 -13.05
CA VAL A 292 -3.37 0.82 -12.12
C VAL A 292 -1.94 0.58 -11.67
N ILE A 293 -1.61 -0.66 -11.28
CA ILE A 293 -0.25 -1.03 -10.86
C ILE A 293 0.75 -0.76 -12.00
N THR A 294 0.38 -1.08 -13.24
CA THR A 294 1.19 -0.79 -14.43
C THR A 294 1.51 0.71 -14.56
N ILE A 295 0.50 1.58 -14.36
CA ILE A 295 0.72 3.03 -14.44
C ILE A 295 1.60 3.52 -13.30
N VAL A 296 1.39 3.02 -12.07
CA VAL A 296 2.23 3.37 -10.92
C VAL A 296 3.69 2.97 -11.15
N ASP A 297 3.93 1.75 -11.66
CA ASP A 297 5.28 1.28 -12.00
C ASP A 297 5.92 2.14 -13.10
N LEU A 298 5.15 2.48 -14.13
CA LEU A 298 5.61 3.33 -15.23
C LEU A 298 6.00 4.72 -14.71
N VAL A 299 5.15 5.36 -13.91
CA VAL A 299 5.44 6.68 -13.33
C VAL A 299 6.62 6.62 -12.37
N ASN A 300 6.75 5.56 -11.55
CA ASN A 300 7.92 5.34 -10.72
C ASN A 300 9.22 5.36 -11.56
N GLN A 301 9.23 4.63 -12.66
CA GLN A 301 10.43 4.55 -13.50
C GLN A 301 10.69 5.84 -14.27
N MET A 302 9.65 6.59 -14.66
CA MET A 302 9.80 7.93 -15.25
C MET A 302 10.45 8.89 -14.26
N VAL A 303 10.02 8.88 -13.00
CA VAL A 303 10.60 9.72 -11.94
C VAL A 303 12.06 9.36 -11.70
N LEU A 304 12.40 8.07 -11.64
CA LEU A 304 13.78 7.60 -11.53
C LEU A 304 14.64 7.97 -12.74
N ALA A 305 14.03 8.07 -13.93
CA ALA A 305 14.68 8.53 -15.16
C ALA A 305 14.81 10.06 -15.24
N GLY A 306 14.31 10.80 -14.24
CA GLY A 306 14.45 12.26 -14.14
C GLY A 306 13.30 13.08 -14.72
N LEU A 307 12.18 12.43 -15.17
CA LEU A 307 10.97 13.17 -15.57
C LEU A 307 10.21 13.62 -14.33
N LYS A 308 9.66 14.83 -14.38
CA LYS A 308 8.66 15.32 -13.43
C LYS A 308 7.29 14.69 -13.76
N ALA A 309 7.16 13.38 -13.53
CA ALA A 309 5.94 12.64 -13.80
C ALA A 309 5.15 12.41 -12.49
N ASN A 310 3.82 12.40 -12.58
CA ASN A 310 2.95 12.11 -11.44
C ASN A 310 1.59 11.57 -11.90
N ILE A 311 0.75 11.20 -10.95
CA ILE A 311 -0.62 10.75 -11.15
C ILE A 311 -1.57 11.74 -10.49
N ILE A 312 -2.54 12.25 -11.25
CA ILE A 312 -3.72 12.90 -10.71
C ILE A 312 -4.79 11.85 -10.50
N TYR A 313 -5.28 11.82 -9.29
CA TYR A 313 -6.28 10.90 -8.82
C TYR A 313 -7.60 11.61 -8.62
N VAL A 314 -8.59 11.27 -9.42
CA VAL A 314 -9.90 11.95 -9.43
C VAL A 314 -10.85 11.26 -8.47
N ASN A 315 -10.54 11.32 -7.19
CA ASN A 315 -11.41 10.84 -6.11
C ASN A 315 -10.96 11.44 -4.78
N ASP A 316 -11.86 11.57 -3.83
CA ASP A 316 -11.60 12.05 -2.47
C ASP A 316 -11.23 10.92 -1.48
N ARG A 317 -11.29 9.65 -1.90
CA ARG A 317 -10.94 8.49 -1.06
C ARG A 317 -9.60 7.89 -1.47
N ARG A 318 -8.69 7.74 -0.51
CA ARG A 318 -7.43 7.02 -0.73
C ARG A 318 -7.64 5.52 -0.81
N PRO A 319 -7.09 4.87 -1.81
CA PRO A 319 -6.95 3.43 -1.80
C PRO A 319 -5.73 2.99 -0.99
N HIS A 320 -5.83 1.86 -0.37
CA HIS A 320 -4.69 1.11 0.12
C HIS A 320 -3.93 0.51 -1.07
N LEU A 321 -2.95 1.25 -1.61
CA LEU A 321 -1.98 0.68 -2.54
C LEU A 321 -0.77 0.21 -1.74
N SER A 322 -0.58 -1.07 -1.67
CA SER A 322 0.59 -1.72 -1.06
C SER A 322 1.84 -1.67 -1.95
N CYS A 323 1.84 -0.88 -3.02
CA CYS A 323 2.99 -0.79 -3.93
C CYS A 323 3.91 0.37 -3.58
N LYS A 324 5.23 0.14 -3.72
CA LYS A 324 6.26 1.16 -3.56
C LYS A 324 6.06 2.28 -4.57
N ARG A 325 6.14 3.55 -4.11
CA ARG A 325 6.03 4.75 -4.95
C ARG A 325 7.22 5.66 -4.71
N TYR A 326 7.72 6.28 -5.80
CA TYR A 326 8.76 7.31 -5.78
C TYR A 326 8.20 8.72 -6.02
N PHE A 327 6.87 8.85 -5.99
CA PHE A 327 6.12 10.09 -6.11
C PHE A 327 4.92 10.03 -5.18
N GLU A 328 4.38 11.19 -4.83
CA GLU A 328 3.12 11.26 -4.08
C GLU A 328 1.99 11.66 -5.04
N PRO A 329 0.95 10.84 -5.21
CA PRO A 329 -0.15 11.12 -6.10
C PRO A 329 -0.91 12.40 -5.71
N ILE A 330 -1.40 13.13 -6.70
CA ILE A 330 -2.19 14.34 -6.53
C ILE A 330 -3.66 13.93 -6.46
N TYR A 331 -4.31 14.15 -5.32
CA TYR A 331 -5.73 13.82 -5.12
C TYR A 331 -6.59 15.05 -5.35
N LEU A 332 -7.51 15.01 -6.31
CA LEU A 332 -8.41 16.11 -6.63
C LEU A 332 -9.82 15.58 -6.89
N PRO A 333 -10.84 16.11 -6.22
CA PRO A 333 -12.22 15.88 -6.63
C PRO A 333 -12.45 16.35 -8.06
N GLU A 334 -13.32 15.69 -8.79
CA GLU A 334 -13.58 15.99 -10.20
C GLU A 334 -13.99 17.45 -10.43
N GLU A 335 -14.86 17.99 -9.57
CA GLU A 335 -15.34 19.36 -9.64
C GLU A 335 -14.24 20.41 -9.43
N GLN A 336 -13.15 20.04 -8.77
CA GLN A 336 -12.00 20.93 -8.53
C GLN A 336 -10.87 20.71 -9.54
N LEU A 337 -10.91 19.62 -10.32
CA LEU A 337 -9.82 19.21 -11.19
C LEU A 337 -9.38 20.35 -12.13
N THR A 338 -10.34 20.95 -12.86
CA THR A 338 -10.02 22.02 -13.79
C THR A 338 -9.46 23.27 -13.10
N HIS A 339 -9.80 23.52 -11.86
CA HIS A 339 -9.34 24.72 -11.13
C HIS A 339 -7.98 24.50 -10.47
N LEU A 340 -7.74 23.34 -9.91
CA LEU A 340 -6.64 23.07 -8.99
C LEU A 340 -5.54 22.16 -9.56
N ALA A 341 -5.79 21.46 -10.69
CA ALA A 341 -4.76 20.61 -11.29
C ALA A 341 -3.51 21.41 -11.66
N PRO A 342 -2.32 20.92 -11.30
CA PRO A 342 -1.07 21.54 -11.68
C PRO A 342 -0.92 21.56 -13.20
N LYS A 343 -0.13 22.51 -13.70
CA LYS A 343 0.21 22.58 -15.11
C LYS A 343 1.12 21.42 -15.51
N ALA A 344 0.86 20.82 -16.66
CA ALA A 344 1.75 19.83 -17.27
C ALA A 344 1.93 20.09 -18.76
N GLN A 345 3.02 19.59 -19.30
CA GLN A 345 3.26 19.66 -20.73
C GLN A 345 2.47 18.59 -21.48
N VAL A 346 2.25 17.43 -20.82
CA VAL A 346 1.45 16.33 -21.38
C VAL A 346 0.50 15.80 -20.31
N TYR A 347 -0.79 15.72 -20.62
CA TYR A 347 -1.79 15.02 -19.82
C TYR A 347 -2.15 13.68 -20.47
N VAL A 348 -2.24 12.63 -19.67
CA VAL A 348 -2.47 11.27 -20.14
C VAL A 348 -3.83 10.76 -19.64
N ALA A 349 -4.74 10.47 -20.58
CA ALA A 349 -5.96 9.76 -20.29
C ALA A 349 -5.65 8.26 -20.12
N THR A 350 -6.29 7.60 -19.14
CA THR A 350 -6.03 6.19 -18.83
C THR A 350 -7.27 5.31 -18.89
N HIS A 351 -8.43 5.93 -19.07
CA HIS A 351 -9.74 5.30 -19.18
C HIS A 351 -10.68 6.21 -19.98
N PHE A 352 -11.68 5.67 -20.69
CA PHE A 352 -12.58 6.51 -21.51
C PHE A 352 -13.29 7.61 -20.68
N LEU A 353 -13.59 7.36 -19.40
CA LEU A 353 -14.16 8.36 -18.51
C LEU A 353 -13.15 9.47 -18.08
N THR A 354 -11.86 9.28 -18.29
CA THR A 354 -10.85 10.34 -18.04
C THR A 354 -10.60 11.22 -19.26
N THR A 355 -11.10 10.86 -20.42
CA THR A 355 -10.86 11.58 -21.67
C THR A 355 -11.43 13.01 -21.66
N THR A 356 -12.64 13.20 -21.15
CA THR A 356 -13.26 14.52 -20.98
C THR A 356 -12.50 15.38 -19.97
N LEU A 357 -12.00 14.78 -18.90
CA LEU A 357 -11.21 15.46 -17.87
C LEU A 357 -9.87 15.94 -18.43
N VAL A 358 -9.19 15.06 -19.18
CA VAL A 358 -7.93 15.40 -19.85
C VAL A 358 -8.16 16.47 -20.92
N TYR A 359 -9.24 16.38 -21.68
CA TYR A 359 -9.61 17.40 -22.67
C TYR A 359 -9.73 18.80 -22.02
N ASP A 360 -10.45 18.90 -20.89
CA ASP A 360 -10.62 20.15 -20.15
C ASP A 360 -9.26 20.71 -19.67
N LEU A 361 -8.38 19.85 -19.15
CA LEU A 361 -7.03 20.24 -18.71
C LEU A 361 -6.16 20.71 -19.86
N VAL A 362 -6.21 20.01 -20.99
CA VAL A 362 -5.46 20.38 -22.21
C VAL A 362 -5.90 21.74 -22.74
N LYS A 363 -7.21 21.99 -22.83
CA LYS A 363 -7.74 23.29 -23.27
C LYS A 363 -7.37 24.41 -22.31
N LYS A 364 -7.44 24.17 -20.99
CA LYS A 364 -7.05 25.18 -19.97
C LYS A 364 -5.57 25.53 -20.03
N HIS A 365 -4.70 24.51 -20.10
CA HIS A 365 -3.25 24.70 -19.95
C HIS A 365 -2.50 24.78 -21.28
N GLN A 366 -3.20 24.65 -22.42
CA GLN A 366 -2.61 24.59 -23.77
C GLN A 366 -1.52 23.53 -23.88
N ALA A 367 -1.80 22.33 -23.30
CA ALA A 367 -0.89 21.22 -23.22
C ALA A 367 -1.14 20.21 -24.35
N LYS A 368 -0.23 19.24 -24.51
CA LYS A 368 -0.45 18.06 -25.33
C LYS A 368 -1.11 16.94 -24.51
N SER A 369 -1.64 15.93 -25.19
CA SER A 369 -2.20 14.75 -24.54
C SER A 369 -2.05 13.51 -25.38
N PHE A 370 -2.11 12.36 -24.71
CA PHE A 370 -2.38 11.07 -25.36
C PHE A 370 -3.26 10.20 -24.47
N TYR A 371 -3.85 9.18 -25.07
CA TYR A 371 -4.64 8.19 -24.39
C TYR A 371 -3.84 6.89 -24.27
N PHE A 372 -3.53 6.47 -23.04
CA PHE A 372 -2.85 5.22 -22.73
C PHE A 372 -3.89 4.11 -22.59
N ILE A 373 -4.07 3.32 -23.65
CA ILE A 373 -5.14 2.33 -23.80
C ILE A 373 -4.61 0.95 -23.44
N GLN A 374 -5.13 0.37 -22.35
CA GLN A 374 -4.67 -0.89 -21.78
C GLN A 374 -5.55 -2.09 -22.13
N ASP A 375 -6.77 -1.85 -22.60
CA ASP A 375 -7.72 -2.88 -23.04
C ASP A 375 -8.72 -2.29 -24.06
N ASP A 376 -9.50 -3.12 -24.74
CA ASP A 376 -10.62 -2.66 -25.56
C ASP A 376 -11.83 -2.37 -24.65
N GLU A 377 -11.95 -1.12 -24.26
CA GLU A 377 -12.96 -0.65 -23.30
C GLU A 377 -14.39 -0.80 -23.82
N ARG A 378 -14.60 -1.00 -25.14
CA ARG A 378 -15.91 -1.29 -25.72
C ARG A 378 -16.50 -2.60 -25.20
N GLN A 379 -15.66 -3.50 -24.68
CA GLN A 379 -16.07 -4.75 -24.05
C GLN A 379 -16.64 -4.57 -22.63
N PHE A 380 -16.45 -3.39 -22.00
CA PHE A 380 -16.93 -3.10 -20.65
C PHE A 380 -18.29 -2.40 -20.62
N GLY A 381 -18.80 -1.94 -21.75
CA GLY A 381 -20.01 -1.14 -21.79
C GLY A 381 -20.83 -1.33 -23.05
N GLU A 382 -21.51 -2.49 -23.24
CA GLU A 382 -22.32 -2.77 -24.44
C GLU A 382 -23.34 -1.67 -24.78
N GLY A 383 -23.89 -0.97 -23.77
CA GLY A 383 -24.82 0.16 -23.98
C GLY A 383 -24.16 1.52 -24.27
N TYR A 384 -22.82 1.61 -24.26
CA TYR A 384 -22.08 2.89 -24.29
C TYR A 384 -20.99 2.97 -25.36
N ILE A 385 -21.00 2.06 -26.33
CA ILE A 385 -19.97 1.95 -27.38
C ILE A 385 -19.73 3.28 -28.09
N GLU A 386 -20.79 4.03 -28.43
CA GLU A 386 -20.67 5.34 -29.08
C GLU A 386 -19.99 6.36 -28.18
N HIS A 387 -20.27 6.33 -26.88
CA HIS A 387 -19.63 7.20 -25.90
C HIS A 387 -18.15 6.86 -25.74
N ILE A 388 -17.80 5.58 -25.69
CA ILE A 388 -16.40 5.12 -25.65
C ILE A 388 -15.65 5.51 -26.91
N ASN A 389 -16.27 5.32 -28.07
CA ASN A 389 -15.70 5.76 -29.36
C ASN A 389 -15.53 7.29 -29.44
N PHE A 390 -16.41 8.06 -28.81
CA PHE A 390 -16.23 9.50 -28.69
C PHE A 390 -14.97 9.81 -27.85
N GLY A 391 -14.75 9.15 -26.73
CA GLY A 391 -13.53 9.30 -25.90
C GLY A 391 -12.26 9.04 -26.71
N TYR A 392 -12.24 8.00 -27.55
CA TYR A 392 -11.12 7.72 -28.46
C TYR A 392 -10.87 8.84 -29.46
N ARG A 393 -11.92 9.50 -29.99
CA ARG A 393 -11.77 10.65 -30.91
C ARG A 393 -11.42 11.95 -30.20
N LEU A 394 -11.85 12.10 -28.94
CA LEU A 394 -11.61 13.31 -28.14
C LEU A 394 -10.13 13.51 -27.82
N ILE A 395 -9.43 12.43 -27.52
CA ILE A 395 -7.97 12.42 -27.35
C ILE A 395 -7.37 11.70 -28.55
N PRO A 396 -6.91 12.42 -29.58
CA PRO A 396 -6.59 11.81 -30.89
C PRO A 396 -5.24 11.09 -30.95
N ASN A 397 -4.44 11.16 -29.90
CA ASN A 397 -3.13 10.51 -29.82
C ASN A 397 -3.24 9.27 -28.93
N HIS A 398 -2.98 8.09 -29.47
CA HIS A 398 -3.16 6.83 -28.79
C HIS A 398 -1.84 6.11 -28.57
N VAL A 399 -1.64 5.63 -27.34
CA VAL A 399 -0.55 4.73 -26.97
C VAL A 399 -1.18 3.43 -26.48
N TYR A 400 -0.97 2.35 -27.20
CA TYR A 400 -1.55 1.04 -26.90
C TYR A 400 -0.53 0.16 -26.20
N VAL A 401 -0.98 -0.66 -25.24
CA VAL A 401 -0.10 -1.62 -24.56
C VAL A 401 0.19 -2.88 -25.40
N ALA A 402 -0.55 -3.07 -26.49
CA ALA A 402 -0.48 -4.28 -27.32
C ALA A 402 -0.84 -3.98 -28.78
N ASP A 403 -0.20 -4.70 -29.71
CA ASP A 403 -0.43 -4.51 -31.16
C ASP A 403 -1.83 -4.89 -31.62
N TRP A 404 -2.45 -5.85 -30.96
CA TRP A 404 -3.84 -6.19 -31.29
C TRP A 404 -4.81 -5.03 -31.01
N LEU A 405 -4.58 -4.26 -29.93
CA LEU A 405 -5.34 -3.04 -29.61
C LEU A 405 -5.14 -1.97 -30.66
N ASN A 406 -3.89 -1.75 -31.05
CA ASN A 406 -3.55 -0.81 -32.13
C ASN A 406 -4.29 -1.19 -33.42
N LYS A 407 -4.23 -2.46 -33.85
CA LYS A 407 -4.96 -2.95 -35.03
C LYS A 407 -6.48 -2.77 -34.93
N ALA A 408 -7.05 -2.94 -33.74
CA ALA A 408 -8.50 -2.86 -33.51
C ALA A 408 -9.02 -1.42 -33.39
N LEU A 409 -8.20 -0.46 -32.93
CA LEU A 409 -8.65 0.87 -32.51
C LEU A 409 -7.98 2.03 -33.23
N ALA A 410 -6.87 1.82 -33.96
CA ALA A 410 -6.09 2.90 -34.58
C ALA A 410 -6.87 3.78 -35.58
N ALA A 411 -7.98 3.27 -36.15
CA ALA A 411 -8.85 4.07 -37.02
C ALA A 411 -9.46 5.32 -36.33
N ASN A 412 -9.46 5.35 -34.99
CA ASN A 412 -9.93 6.48 -34.18
C ASN A 412 -8.82 7.46 -33.84
N ALA A 413 -7.57 7.16 -34.16
CA ALA A 413 -6.40 7.97 -33.79
C ALA A 413 -5.86 8.79 -34.96
N ARG A 414 -5.27 9.94 -34.66
CA ARG A 414 -4.41 10.71 -35.60
C ARG A 414 -2.94 10.33 -35.44
N PHE A 415 -2.52 10.09 -34.21
CA PHE A 415 -1.23 9.47 -33.89
C PHE A 415 -1.50 8.15 -33.14
N ALA A 416 -0.84 7.08 -33.53
CA ALA A 416 -1.01 5.76 -32.92
C ALA A 416 0.33 5.05 -32.82
N THR A 417 0.66 4.55 -31.64
CA THR A 417 1.85 3.74 -31.42
C THR A 417 1.58 2.66 -30.38
N THR A 418 2.39 1.60 -30.40
CA THR A 418 2.35 0.54 -29.38
C THR A 418 3.57 0.68 -28.47
N ILE A 419 3.33 0.80 -27.16
CA ILE A 419 4.35 0.66 -26.12
C ILE A 419 3.92 -0.49 -25.23
N SER A 420 4.51 -1.64 -25.41
CA SER A 420 4.20 -2.83 -24.63
C SER A 420 4.47 -2.62 -23.15
N ASN A 421 3.62 -3.18 -22.30
CA ASN A 421 3.88 -3.20 -20.87
C ASN A 421 5.18 -3.93 -20.57
N GLY A 422 6.02 -3.29 -19.77
CA GLY A 422 7.30 -3.86 -19.36
C GLY A 422 7.22 -4.52 -17.98
N ILE A 423 8.09 -5.46 -17.76
CA ILE A 423 8.30 -6.13 -16.48
C ILE A 423 9.60 -5.69 -15.81
N HIS A 424 9.65 -5.84 -14.50
CA HIS A 424 10.86 -5.63 -13.71
C HIS A 424 11.78 -6.85 -13.79
N THR A 425 12.71 -6.86 -14.74
CA THR A 425 13.64 -7.99 -14.95
C THR A 425 14.66 -8.17 -13.83
N ASP A 426 14.83 -7.18 -12.97
CA ASP A 426 15.59 -7.22 -11.73
C ASP A 426 14.81 -7.87 -10.56
N VAL A 427 13.49 -7.97 -10.64
CA VAL A 427 12.59 -8.63 -9.68
C VAL A 427 12.22 -10.03 -10.19
N PHE A 428 11.80 -10.14 -11.46
CA PHE A 428 11.41 -11.37 -12.11
C PHE A 428 12.58 -11.96 -12.90
N TYR A 429 13.26 -12.93 -12.31
CA TYR A 429 14.40 -13.65 -12.88
C TYR A 429 14.36 -15.12 -12.45
N PRO A 430 14.99 -16.05 -13.19
CA PRO A 430 14.97 -17.47 -12.85
C PRO A 430 15.68 -17.76 -11.54
N ALA A 431 15.31 -18.87 -10.88
CA ALA A 431 16.11 -19.41 -9.80
C ALA A 431 17.53 -19.76 -10.29
N ALA A 432 18.52 -19.72 -9.37
CA ALA A 432 19.88 -20.14 -9.66
C ALA A 432 19.91 -21.59 -10.23
N GLU A 433 20.88 -21.86 -11.11
CA GLU A 433 21.02 -23.17 -11.79
C GLU A 433 21.11 -24.37 -10.85
N ASN A 434 21.50 -24.16 -9.58
CA ASN A 434 21.62 -25.19 -8.54
C ASN A 434 20.35 -25.34 -7.68
N ARG A 435 19.15 -25.02 -8.20
CA ARG A 435 17.91 -25.31 -7.47
C ARG A 435 17.86 -26.81 -7.14
N PRO A 436 17.68 -27.19 -5.85
CA PRO A 436 17.49 -28.60 -5.50
C PRO A 436 16.34 -29.20 -6.29
N ALA A 437 16.54 -30.35 -6.90
CA ALA A 437 15.50 -31.05 -7.64
C ALA A 437 14.32 -31.30 -6.69
N SER A 438 13.17 -30.70 -6.96
CA SER A 438 11.93 -31.01 -6.25
C SER A 438 11.39 -32.34 -6.76
N PRO A 439 10.96 -33.25 -5.88
CA PRO A 439 10.30 -34.49 -6.34
C PRO A 439 8.93 -34.20 -6.97
N ALA A 440 8.35 -33.04 -6.71
CA ALA A 440 7.04 -32.60 -7.22
C ALA A 440 7.21 -31.53 -8.31
N LEU A 441 6.43 -31.67 -9.39
CA LEU A 441 6.27 -30.66 -10.43
C LEU A 441 5.33 -29.57 -9.93
N ARG A 442 5.81 -28.33 -9.82
CA ARG A 442 5.02 -27.19 -9.31
C ARG A 442 4.27 -26.47 -10.42
N ILE A 443 2.98 -26.36 -10.24
CA ILE A 443 2.05 -25.70 -11.15
C ILE A 443 1.40 -24.53 -10.40
N THR A 444 1.50 -23.33 -10.96
CA THR A 444 0.97 -22.11 -10.30
C THR A 444 -0.09 -21.47 -11.17
N MET A 445 -1.18 -21.00 -10.56
CA MET A 445 -2.27 -20.27 -11.23
C MET A 445 -2.71 -19.09 -10.36
N MET A 446 -2.91 -17.92 -10.99
CA MET A 446 -3.56 -16.79 -10.35
C MET A 446 -5.08 -16.99 -10.31
N THR A 447 -5.72 -16.64 -9.18
CA THR A 447 -7.16 -16.81 -8.97
C THR A 447 -7.84 -15.46 -8.72
N ARG A 448 -8.93 -15.17 -9.45
CA ARG A 448 -9.70 -13.93 -9.35
C ARG A 448 -11.20 -14.19 -9.36
N TYR A 449 -11.98 -13.24 -8.85
CA TYR A 449 -13.44 -13.32 -8.89
C TYR A 449 -14.04 -13.03 -10.28
N ASP A 450 -13.37 -12.17 -11.06
CA ASP A 450 -13.82 -11.85 -12.42
C ASP A 450 -13.84 -13.11 -13.29
N GLU A 451 -15.01 -13.47 -13.81
CA GLU A 451 -15.23 -14.66 -14.65
C GLU A 451 -14.39 -14.64 -15.94
N LYS A 452 -14.06 -13.46 -16.46
CA LYS A 452 -13.18 -13.32 -17.63
C LYS A 452 -11.76 -13.82 -17.35
N ARG A 453 -11.39 -13.93 -16.08
CA ARG A 453 -10.08 -14.44 -15.62
C ARG A 453 -10.03 -15.96 -15.50
N GLY A 454 -11.09 -16.67 -15.88
CA GLY A 454 -11.10 -18.11 -16.15
C GLY A 454 -10.86 -19.01 -14.93
N TYR A 455 -11.20 -18.55 -13.72
CA TYR A 455 -11.05 -19.38 -12.51
C TYR A 455 -11.72 -20.74 -12.67
N THR A 456 -12.97 -20.77 -13.14
CA THR A 456 -13.77 -22.00 -13.29
C THR A 456 -13.15 -22.94 -14.31
N GLU A 457 -12.69 -22.41 -15.45
CA GLU A 457 -12.03 -23.15 -16.51
C GLU A 457 -10.69 -23.73 -16.05
N GLY A 458 -9.90 -22.94 -15.33
CA GLY A 458 -8.62 -23.37 -14.77
C GLY A 458 -8.78 -24.50 -13.75
N ILE A 459 -9.71 -24.36 -12.80
CA ILE A 459 -10.00 -25.43 -11.83
C ILE A 459 -10.53 -26.69 -12.54
N LYS A 460 -11.42 -26.54 -13.54
CA LYS A 460 -11.90 -27.69 -14.32
C LYS A 460 -10.78 -28.38 -15.05
N ALA A 461 -9.87 -27.63 -15.69
CA ALA A 461 -8.73 -28.22 -16.41
C ALA A 461 -7.79 -28.98 -15.48
N ILE A 462 -7.52 -28.47 -14.28
CA ILE A 462 -6.71 -29.16 -13.26
C ILE A 462 -7.42 -30.44 -12.80
N LYS A 463 -8.74 -30.39 -12.52
CA LYS A 463 -9.50 -31.57 -12.11
C LYS A 463 -9.55 -32.65 -13.22
N ASN A 464 -9.67 -32.25 -14.48
CA ASN A 464 -9.59 -33.18 -15.61
C ASN A 464 -8.23 -33.89 -15.64
N LEU A 465 -7.11 -33.13 -15.47
CA LEU A 465 -5.78 -33.71 -15.40
C LEU A 465 -5.65 -34.72 -14.26
N LEU A 466 -6.11 -34.37 -13.04
CA LEU A 466 -6.04 -35.22 -11.85
C LEU A 466 -6.92 -36.47 -11.98
N GLY A 467 -8.02 -36.43 -12.75
CA GLY A 467 -8.88 -37.57 -13.03
C GLY A 467 -8.28 -38.61 -13.98
N GLU A 468 -7.18 -38.28 -14.66
CA GLU A 468 -6.52 -39.17 -15.60
C GLU A 468 -5.59 -40.15 -14.90
N LYS A 469 -5.94 -41.46 -14.88
CA LYS A 469 -5.12 -42.54 -14.26
C LYS A 469 -3.68 -42.68 -14.80
N THR A 470 -3.39 -42.04 -15.91
CA THR A 470 -2.09 -42.08 -16.58
C THR A 470 -1.11 -41.02 -16.08
N VAL A 471 -1.51 -40.11 -15.21
CA VAL A 471 -0.64 -39.11 -14.59
C VAL A 471 0.16 -39.80 -13.46
N THR A 472 1.43 -40.00 -13.68
CA THR A 472 2.34 -40.64 -12.69
C THR A 472 3.24 -39.62 -11.99
N ALA A 473 3.26 -38.35 -12.46
CA ALA A 473 4.06 -37.30 -11.87
C ALA A 473 3.47 -36.85 -10.52
N HIS A 474 4.33 -36.65 -9.54
CA HIS A 474 3.92 -35.99 -8.30
C HIS A 474 3.71 -34.51 -8.58
N LEU A 475 2.46 -34.00 -8.44
CA LEU A 475 2.05 -32.63 -8.75
C LEU A 475 1.79 -31.85 -7.46
N ARG A 476 2.26 -30.63 -7.45
CA ARG A 476 1.92 -29.63 -6.42
C ARG A 476 1.33 -28.40 -7.09
N PHE A 477 0.22 -27.91 -6.54
CA PHE A 477 -0.46 -26.72 -7.05
C PHE A 477 -0.32 -25.55 -6.07
N ASP A 478 0.14 -24.42 -6.58
CA ASP A 478 0.20 -23.18 -5.84
C ASP A 478 -0.77 -22.17 -6.45
N PHE A 479 -1.67 -21.61 -5.62
CA PHE A 479 -2.67 -20.62 -6.05
C PHE A 479 -2.45 -19.31 -5.32
N PHE A 480 -2.61 -18.19 -6.01
CA PHE A 480 -2.55 -16.87 -5.40
C PHE A 480 -3.56 -15.92 -6.04
N GLY A 481 -3.99 -14.89 -5.30
CA GLY A 481 -4.95 -13.90 -5.77
C GLY A 481 -6.14 -13.76 -4.84
N GLU A 482 -7.26 -13.28 -5.37
CA GLU A 482 -8.43 -12.87 -4.58
C GLU A 482 -9.30 -14.06 -4.14
N ARG A 483 -9.35 -15.11 -4.94
CA ARG A 483 -10.31 -16.21 -4.77
C ARG A 483 -9.67 -17.47 -4.21
N ASP A 484 -10.12 -17.87 -3.02
CA ASP A 484 -9.71 -19.12 -2.37
C ASP A 484 -10.17 -20.36 -3.17
N VAL A 485 -9.28 -21.34 -3.26
CA VAL A 485 -9.53 -22.64 -3.92
C VAL A 485 -9.89 -23.77 -2.95
N SER A 486 -9.78 -23.53 -1.64
CA SER A 486 -10.04 -24.54 -0.60
C SER A 486 -11.39 -25.26 -0.76
N PRO A 487 -12.50 -24.58 -1.15
CA PRO A 487 -13.79 -25.23 -1.35
C PRO A 487 -13.83 -26.24 -2.51
N GLN A 488 -12.76 -26.29 -3.34
CA GLN A 488 -12.73 -27.13 -4.53
C GLN A 488 -12.38 -28.60 -4.28
N GLY A 489 -11.88 -28.92 -3.06
CA GLY A 489 -11.65 -30.30 -2.63
C GLY A 489 -10.63 -31.06 -3.48
N PHE A 490 -9.36 -30.63 -3.46
CA PHE A 490 -8.25 -31.34 -4.11
C PHE A 490 -7.70 -32.45 -3.21
N ALA A 491 -8.54 -33.42 -2.83
CA ALA A 491 -8.25 -34.40 -1.76
C ALA A 491 -7.04 -35.31 -2.03
N GLU A 492 -6.60 -35.46 -3.29
CA GLU A 492 -5.47 -36.31 -3.69
C GLU A 492 -4.27 -35.52 -4.20
N ALA A 493 -4.37 -34.18 -4.25
CA ALA A 493 -3.33 -33.31 -4.76
C ALA A 493 -2.78 -32.41 -3.64
N GLU A 494 -1.44 -32.28 -3.59
CA GLU A 494 -0.82 -31.27 -2.73
C GLU A 494 -1.09 -29.88 -3.31
N TYR A 495 -1.78 -29.01 -2.58
CA TYR A 495 -2.02 -27.65 -2.99
C TYR A 495 -1.82 -26.66 -1.85
N HIS A 496 -1.51 -25.40 -2.22
CA HIS A 496 -1.42 -24.30 -1.29
C HIS A 496 -2.03 -23.04 -1.89
N TYR A 497 -2.86 -22.35 -1.10
CA TYR A 497 -3.41 -21.04 -1.45
C TYR A 497 -2.68 -19.95 -0.64
N HIS A 498 -2.05 -19.03 -1.34
CA HIS A 498 -1.19 -17.99 -0.77
C HIS A 498 -1.91 -16.67 -0.47
N GLY A 499 -3.19 -16.52 -0.87
CA GLY A 499 -3.89 -15.25 -0.80
C GLY A 499 -3.38 -14.22 -1.81
N ILE A 500 -3.62 -12.95 -1.51
CA ILE A 500 -3.13 -11.82 -2.32
C ILE A 500 -1.65 -11.61 -1.97
N LEU A 501 -0.79 -11.62 -2.98
CA LEU A 501 0.65 -11.45 -2.85
C LEU A 501 1.10 -10.11 -3.44
N ASP A 502 2.11 -9.50 -2.83
CA ASP A 502 2.86 -8.39 -3.42
C ASP A 502 3.80 -8.88 -4.55
N LYS A 503 4.39 -7.94 -5.27
CA LYS A 503 5.25 -8.22 -6.43
C LYS A 503 6.44 -9.12 -6.09
N GLU A 504 7.10 -8.88 -4.99
CA GLU A 504 8.27 -9.63 -4.52
C GLU A 504 7.89 -11.05 -4.12
N ALA A 505 6.75 -11.23 -3.46
CA ALA A 505 6.23 -12.55 -3.09
C ALA A 505 5.79 -13.34 -4.34
N VAL A 506 5.14 -12.69 -5.32
CA VAL A 506 4.82 -13.31 -6.62
C VAL A 506 6.09 -13.75 -7.32
N ALA A 507 7.11 -12.90 -7.40
CA ALA A 507 8.39 -13.27 -8.03
C ALA A 507 9.08 -14.43 -7.31
N LYS A 508 9.04 -14.48 -5.98
CA LYS A 508 9.55 -15.58 -5.17
C LYS A 508 8.81 -16.89 -5.45
N LEU A 509 7.49 -16.83 -5.58
CA LEU A 509 6.64 -17.98 -5.92
C LEU A 509 6.97 -18.49 -7.33
N LEU A 510 6.99 -17.59 -8.32
CA LEU A 510 7.26 -17.92 -9.72
C LEU A 510 8.66 -18.52 -9.92
N ARG A 511 9.69 -18.09 -9.19
CA ARG A 511 11.01 -18.73 -9.20
C ARG A 511 10.99 -20.18 -8.74
N GLN A 512 9.96 -20.61 -8.04
CA GLN A 512 9.79 -21.99 -7.60
C GLN A 512 8.83 -22.79 -8.49
N THR A 513 8.22 -22.16 -9.45
CA THR A 513 7.18 -22.70 -10.33
C THR A 513 7.82 -23.33 -11.58
N ASP A 514 7.32 -24.48 -12.01
CA ASP A 514 7.72 -25.15 -13.24
C ASP A 514 6.77 -24.82 -14.39
N ILE A 515 5.46 -24.75 -14.10
CA ILE A 515 4.40 -24.45 -15.07
C ILE A 515 3.52 -23.35 -14.49
N PHE A 516 3.31 -22.29 -15.25
CA PHE A 516 2.35 -21.23 -14.92
C PHE A 516 1.14 -21.30 -15.84
N ILE A 517 -0.06 -21.20 -15.27
CA ILE A 517 -1.33 -21.19 -15.97
C ILE A 517 -1.96 -19.81 -15.87
N ASP A 518 -2.15 -19.14 -17.00
CA ASP A 518 -3.08 -18.03 -17.14
C ASP A 518 -4.37 -18.61 -17.76
N ALA A 519 -5.37 -18.85 -16.93
CA ALA A 519 -6.63 -19.46 -17.35
C ALA A 519 -7.64 -18.48 -17.95
N SER A 520 -7.27 -17.21 -18.14
CA SER A 520 -8.16 -16.16 -18.63
C SER A 520 -8.78 -16.50 -19.98
N ARG A 521 -9.96 -15.92 -20.26
CA ARG A 521 -10.62 -16.05 -21.56
C ARG A 521 -9.92 -15.18 -22.62
N PHE A 522 -9.40 -14.03 -22.22
CA PHE A 522 -8.53 -13.17 -23.01
C PHE A 522 -7.69 -12.29 -22.08
N GLN A 523 -6.64 -11.67 -22.62
CA GLN A 523 -5.78 -10.72 -21.90
C GLN A 523 -5.57 -9.45 -22.71
N GLY A 524 -5.65 -8.27 -22.07
CA GLY A 524 -5.26 -7.02 -22.71
C GLY A 524 -3.81 -7.08 -23.21
N PHE A 525 -2.87 -7.47 -22.31
CA PHE A 525 -1.49 -7.74 -22.67
C PHE A 525 -1.00 -9.12 -22.18
N GLY A 526 -1.21 -9.47 -20.92
CA GLY A 526 -0.75 -10.73 -20.31
C GLY A 526 0.49 -10.57 -19.44
N LEU A 527 0.55 -9.50 -18.63
CA LEU A 527 1.71 -9.14 -17.83
C LEU A 527 2.16 -10.27 -16.90
N THR A 528 1.24 -10.93 -16.17
CA THR A 528 1.59 -12.02 -15.24
C THR A 528 2.18 -13.24 -15.95
N ALA A 529 1.69 -13.55 -17.17
CA ALA A 529 2.29 -14.59 -17.99
C ALA A 529 3.73 -14.24 -18.39
N LEU A 530 3.98 -12.99 -18.74
CA LEU A 530 5.32 -12.49 -19.08
C LEU A 530 6.26 -12.48 -17.86
N GLU A 531 5.76 -12.13 -16.66
CA GLU A 531 6.48 -12.24 -15.38
C GLU A 531 6.87 -13.70 -15.07
N ALA A 532 5.97 -14.64 -15.34
CA ALA A 532 6.24 -16.06 -15.20
C ALA A 532 7.29 -16.54 -16.22
N MET A 533 7.23 -16.08 -17.47
CA MET A 533 8.25 -16.34 -18.48
C MET A 533 9.63 -15.84 -18.04
N ALA A 534 9.71 -14.62 -17.51
CA ALA A 534 10.94 -14.03 -16.98
C ALA A 534 11.51 -14.83 -15.80
N SER A 535 10.63 -15.38 -14.96
CA SER A 535 11.01 -16.21 -13.81
C SER A 535 11.41 -17.64 -14.18
N GLY A 536 11.34 -18.01 -15.48
CA GLY A 536 11.74 -19.31 -15.99
C GLY A 536 10.65 -20.38 -15.95
N CYS A 537 9.38 -20.01 -15.89
CA CYS A 537 8.25 -20.93 -15.97
C CYS A 537 7.97 -21.33 -17.44
N ALA A 538 7.48 -22.55 -17.66
CA ALA A 538 6.76 -22.89 -18.87
C ALA A 538 5.32 -22.37 -18.75
N VAL A 539 4.86 -21.56 -19.71
CA VAL A 539 3.60 -20.81 -19.60
C VAL A 539 2.55 -21.39 -20.54
N ILE A 540 1.31 -21.47 -20.01
CA ILE A 540 0.09 -21.71 -20.80
C ILE A 540 -0.79 -20.49 -20.63
N MET A 541 -1.29 -19.89 -21.74
CA MET A 541 -2.15 -18.72 -21.70
C MET A 541 -3.16 -18.72 -22.86
N PRO A 542 -4.24 -17.90 -22.80
CA PRO A 542 -5.16 -17.81 -23.92
C PRO A 542 -4.50 -17.18 -25.16
N ARG A 543 -4.95 -17.61 -26.33
CA ARG A 543 -4.54 -17.05 -27.61
C ARG A 543 -5.16 -15.67 -27.87
N GLU A 544 -6.31 -15.42 -27.26
CA GLU A 544 -7.10 -14.21 -27.45
C GLU A 544 -6.49 -13.02 -26.70
N GLY A 545 -6.31 -11.90 -27.41
CA GLY A 545 -5.75 -10.64 -26.88
C GLY A 545 -4.25 -10.50 -27.09
N GLY A 546 -3.52 -9.97 -26.10
CA GLY A 546 -2.12 -9.58 -26.22
C GLY A 546 -1.08 -10.69 -26.16
N GLY A 547 -1.47 -11.92 -25.84
CA GLY A 547 -0.55 -13.07 -25.82
C GLY A 547 0.29 -13.22 -27.09
N PRO A 548 -0.30 -13.12 -28.30
CA PRO A 548 0.44 -13.21 -29.56
C PRO A 548 1.48 -12.10 -29.80
N ASP A 549 1.46 -11.02 -29.05
CA ASP A 549 2.44 -9.95 -29.20
C ASP A 549 3.84 -10.36 -28.71
N PHE A 550 3.91 -11.35 -27.80
CA PHE A 550 5.18 -11.89 -27.30
C PHE A 550 5.25 -13.43 -27.38
N GLY A 551 4.11 -14.10 -27.53
CA GLY A 551 3.99 -15.56 -27.53
C GLY A 551 4.06 -16.17 -28.92
N ILE A 552 4.82 -17.27 -29.07
CA ILE A 552 4.85 -18.13 -30.25
C ILE A 552 4.56 -19.55 -29.78
N ASP A 553 3.42 -20.10 -30.24
CA ASP A 553 2.91 -21.41 -29.81
C ASP A 553 3.92 -22.53 -30.05
N GLY A 554 4.18 -23.32 -29.02
CA GLY A 554 5.16 -24.43 -29.06
C GLY A 554 6.64 -24.02 -29.14
N GLU A 555 6.92 -22.71 -29.15
CA GLU A 555 8.29 -22.20 -29.10
C GLU A 555 8.66 -21.63 -27.74
N ASN A 556 7.95 -20.62 -27.24
CA ASN A 556 8.23 -19.95 -25.97
C ASN A 556 7.08 -20.05 -24.94
N LEU A 557 5.89 -20.48 -25.36
CA LEU A 557 4.76 -20.82 -24.52
C LEU A 557 3.78 -21.76 -25.25
N LEU A 558 2.70 -22.18 -24.57
CA LEU A 558 1.59 -22.86 -25.21
C LEU A 558 0.34 -22.02 -25.15
N PHE A 559 -0.40 -21.92 -26.27
CA PHE A 559 -1.70 -21.29 -26.32
C PHE A 559 -2.83 -22.30 -26.17
N PHE A 560 -3.93 -21.85 -25.58
CA PHE A 560 -5.23 -22.53 -25.64
C PHE A 560 -6.30 -21.56 -26.08
N THR A 561 -7.49 -22.04 -26.49
CA THR A 561 -8.64 -21.21 -26.79
C THR A 561 -9.29 -20.75 -25.49
N GLY A 562 -9.38 -19.45 -25.26
CA GLY A 562 -9.93 -18.86 -24.04
C GLY A 562 -11.35 -19.37 -23.75
N GLY A 563 -11.59 -19.77 -22.49
CA GLY A 563 -12.85 -20.39 -22.06
C GLY A 563 -12.98 -21.89 -22.31
N ASP A 564 -12.03 -22.52 -23.03
CA ASP A 564 -12.03 -23.96 -23.28
C ASP A 564 -11.14 -24.71 -22.25
N ALA A 565 -11.77 -25.19 -21.18
CA ALA A 565 -11.12 -25.96 -20.13
C ALA A 565 -10.51 -27.28 -20.63
N GLU A 566 -11.06 -27.90 -21.66
CA GLU A 566 -10.55 -29.14 -22.27
C GLU A 566 -9.26 -28.86 -23.06
N ALA A 567 -9.23 -27.75 -23.83
CA ALA A 567 -8.02 -27.30 -24.51
C ALA A 567 -6.92 -26.97 -23.50
N LEU A 568 -7.24 -26.25 -22.43
CA LEU A 568 -6.29 -25.95 -21.33
C LEU A 568 -5.75 -27.24 -20.69
N SER A 569 -6.64 -28.21 -20.40
CA SER A 569 -6.22 -29.51 -19.82
C SER A 569 -5.27 -30.26 -20.74
N ARG A 570 -5.52 -30.28 -22.06
CA ARG A 570 -4.61 -30.89 -23.04
C ARG A 570 -3.22 -30.26 -23.04
N GLN A 571 -3.14 -28.92 -23.02
CA GLN A 571 -1.85 -28.21 -22.98
C GLN A 571 -1.11 -28.46 -21.66
N LEU A 572 -1.84 -28.47 -20.53
CA LEU A 572 -1.28 -28.79 -19.24
C LEU A 572 -0.70 -30.21 -19.20
N ARG A 573 -1.43 -31.16 -19.74
CA ARG A 573 -0.99 -32.56 -19.88
C ARG A 573 0.31 -32.68 -20.69
N LEU A 574 0.42 -31.98 -21.81
CA LEU A 574 1.66 -31.98 -22.63
C LEU A 574 2.87 -31.51 -21.82
N LEU A 575 2.67 -30.45 -20.99
CA LEU A 575 3.76 -29.95 -20.14
C LEU A 575 4.07 -30.88 -18.96
N VAL A 576 3.09 -31.55 -18.39
CA VAL A 576 3.31 -32.52 -17.31
C VAL A 576 4.10 -33.71 -17.79
N ASP A 577 3.79 -34.25 -18.97
CA ASP A 577 4.40 -35.45 -19.51
C ASP A 577 5.79 -35.23 -20.13
N SER A 578 6.10 -34.02 -20.60
CA SER A 578 7.31 -33.74 -21.36
C SER A 578 8.27 -32.76 -20.68
N ALA A 579 9.21 -33.27 -19.89
CA ALA A 579 10.31 -32.46 -19.34
C ALA A 579 11.13 -31.75 -20.44
N ARG A 580 11.29 -32.40 -21.61
CA ARG A 580 12.01 -31.85 -22.77
C ARG A 580 11.28 -30.61 -23.31
N LEU A 581 9.95 -30.68 -23.47
CA LEU A 581 9.14 -29.54 -23.94
C LEU A 581 9.17 -28.41 -22.92
N ARG A 582 8.95 -28.69 -21.63
CA ARG A 582 9.06 -27.68 -20.57
C ARG A 582 10.40 -26.95 -20.63
N GLY A 583 11.53 -27.68 -20.62
CA GLY A 583 12.85 -27.05 -20.66
C GLY A 583 13.13 -26.26 -21.94
N LYS A 584 12.55 -26.64 -23.09
CA LYS A 584 12.60 -25.83 -24.31
C LYS A 584 11.86 -24.50 -24.11
N LEU A 585 10.59 -24.56 -23.68
CA LEU A 585 9.76 -23.39 -23.50
C LEU A 585 10.33 -22.44 -22.45
N GLN A 586 10.80 -22.94 -21.32
CA GLN A 586 11.41 -22.14 -20.26
C GLN A 586 12.60 -21.30 -20.74
N ARG A 587 13.48 -21.89 -21.53
CA ARG A 587 14.65 -21.16 -22.10
C ARG A 587 14.22 -20.08 -23.09
N GLN A 588 13.27 -20.39 -23.99
CA GLN A 588 12.80 -19.45 -25.00
C GLN A 588 11.91 -18.34 -24.36
N ALA A 589 11.11 -18.70 -23.35
CA ALA A 589 10.30 -17.78 -22.59
C ALA A 589 11.16 -16.67 -21.95
N ARG A 590 12.25 -17.04 -21.30
CA ARG A 590 13.18 -16.08 -20.70
C ARG A 590 13.76 -15.09 -21.72
N GLN A 591 14.28 -15.60 -22.85
CA GLN A 591 14.83 -14.77 -23.92
C GLN A 591 13.79 -13.79 -24.48
N THR A 592 12.54 -14.22 -24.53
CA THR A 592 11.44 -13.36 -24.96
C THR A 592 11.17 -12.26 -23.91
N ALA A 593 11.06 -12.64 -22.64
CA ALA A 593 10.71 -11.73 -21.55
C ALA A 593 11.76 -10.58 -21.37
N GLU A 594 13.03 -10.86 -21.63
CA GLU A 594 14.13 -9.88 -21.57
C GLU A 594 13.92 -8.70 -22.54
N ARG A 595 13.11 -8.88 -23.61
CA ARG A 595 12.77 -7.83 -24.57
C ARG A 595 11.68 -6.89 -24.09
N PHE A 596 10.98 -7.24 -22.99
CA PHE A 596 9.86 -6.49 -22.43
C PHE A 596 10.20 -5.92 -21.07
N SER A 597 11.36 -5.27 -20.97
CA SER A 597 11.75 -4.58 -19.73
C SER A 597 10.97 -3.29 -19.54
N ILE A 598 10.57 -2.98 -18.31
CA ILE A 598 9.93 -1.70 -17.95
C ILE A 598 10.78 -0.50 -18.35
N TYR A 599 12.11 -0.63 -18.32
CA TYR A 599 13.05 0.42 -18.74
C TYR A 599 12.94 0.76 -20.23
N GLN A 600 12.62 -0.22 -21.07
CA GLN A 600 12.39 0.02 -22.50
C GLN A 600 11.06 0.74 -22.71
N SER A 601 9.99 0.33 -22.00
CA SER A 601 8.71 1.03 -22.06
C SER A 601 8.85 2.50 -21.67
N VAL A 602 9.52 2.79 -20.56
CA VAL A 602 9.78 4.16 -20.10
C VAL A 602 10.58 4.97 -21.12
N ARG A 603 11.61 4.36 -21.74
CA ARG A 603 12.39 5.05 -22.79
C ARG A 603 11.50 5.47 -23.95
N GLN A 604 10.59 4.62 -24.39
CA GLN A 604 9.64 4.93 -25.47
C GLN A 604 8.65 6.04 -25.06
N PHE A 605 8.20 6.07 -23.80
CA PHE A 605 7.39 7.20 -23.32
C PHE A 605 8.19 8.50 -23.25
N MET A 606 9.46 8.46 -22.85
CA MET A 606 10.34 9.63 -22.88
C MET A 606 10.55 10.12 -24.31
N GLU A 607 10.68 9.23 -25.27
CA GLU A 607 10.79 9.58 -26.70
C GLU A 607 9.52 10.28 -27.20
N ILE A 608 8.31 9.83 -26.80
CA ILE A 608 7.06 10.54 -27.09
C ILE A 608 7.09 11.94 -26.47
N TYR A 609 7.51 12.05 -25.22
CA TYR A 609 7.59 13.32 -24.52
C TYR A 609 8.55 14.29 -25.22
N ASP A 610 9.74 13.83 -25.58
CA ASP A 610 10.76 14.65 -26.26
C ASP A 610 10.29 15.14 -27.63
N ASN A 611 9.55 14.30 -28.36
CA ASN A 611 9.02 14.63 -29.70
C ASN A 611 7.56 15.12 -29.67
N ARG A 612 6.99 15.44 -28.51
CA ARG A 612 5.56 15.76 -28.35
C ARG A 612 5.03 16.87 -29.25
N ALA A 613 5.87 17.85 -29.54
CA ALA A 613 5.49 18.95 -30.41
C ALA A 613 5.31 18.54 -31.90
N GLN A 614 5.99 17.46 -32.31
CA GLN A 614 5.94 16.94 -33.68
C GLN A 614 4.96 15.78 -33.82
N TRP A 615 4.88 14.92 -32.82
CA TRP A 615 4.13 13.65 -32.87
C TRP A 615 2.71 13.77 -32.36
N LEU A 616 2.50 14.61 -31.32
CA LEU A 616 1.17 14.69 -30.70
C LEU A 616 0.35 15.82 -31.34
N GLU A 617 -0.76 15.40 -31.95
CA GLU A 617 -1.75 16.33 -32.49
C GLU A 617 -2.51 17.03 -31.33
N ASP A 618 -3.02 18.23 -31.64
CA ASP A 618 -3.87 18.95 -30.70
C ASP A 618 -5.26 18.28 -30.59
N VAL A 619 -5.87 18.41 -29.42
CA VAL A 619 -7.24 17.93 -29.23
C VAL A 619 -8.19 18.71 -30.16
N PRO A 620 -9.19 18.05 -30.75
CA PRO A 620 -10.10 18.69 -31.68
C PRO A 620 -10.98 19.75 -31.01
N ASP A 621 -11.47 20.71 -31.79
CA ASP A 621 -12.56 21.57 -31.36
C ASP A 621 -13.88 20.78 -31.53
N ILE A 622 -14.59 20.61 -30.42
CA ILE A 622 -15.86 19.88 -30.38
C ILE A 622 -16.98 20.89 -30.14
N PRO A 623 -18.13 20.79 -30.87
CA PRO A 623 -19.30 21.58 -30.57
C PRO A 623 -19.73 21.43 -29.10
N ALA A 624 -20.05 22.53 -28.43
CA ALA A 624 -20.36 22.53 -27.01
C ALA A 624 -21.51 21.55 -26.67
N GLU A 625 -22.53 21.48 -27.54
CA GLU A 625 -23.68 20.58 -27.35
C GLU A 625 -23.23 19.11 -27.30
N ASP A 626 -22.42 18.65 -28.27
CA ASP A 626 -21.90 17.29 -28.33
C ASP A 626 -21.03 16.99 -27.12
N TYR A 627 -20.16 17.92 -26.74
CA TYR A 627 -19.28 17.78 -25.59
C TYR A 627 -20.05 17.64 -24.28
N TYR A 628 -21.02 18.52 -24.00
CA TYR A 628 -21.81 18.45 -22.78
C TYR A 628 -22.72 17.21 -22.73
N GLN A 629 -23.26 16.77 -23.85
CA GLN A 629 -24.00 15.53 -23.93
C GLN A 629 -23.15 14.33 -23.48
N HIS A 630 -21.92 14.23 -23.97
CA HIS A 630 -21.01 13.16 -23.57
C HIS A 630 -20.56 13.28 -22.11
N LYS A 631 -20.38 14.48 -21.61
CA LYS A 631 -20.05 14.71 -20.18
C LYS A 631 -21.19 14.25 -19.26
N ILE A 632 -22.45 14.51 -19.63
CA ILE A 632 -23.62 14.02 -18.91
C ILE A 632 -23.68 12.49 -18.93
N ILE A 633 -23.41 11.86 -20.05
CA ILE A 633 -23.37 10.39 -20.15
C ILE A 633 -22.29 9.83 -19.22
N SER A 634 -21.07 10.41 -19.22
CA SER A 634 -19.99 10.02 -18.31
C SER A 634 -20.40 10.10 -16.84
N MET A 635 -21.06 11.19 -16.44
CA MET A 635 -21.56 11.38 -15.07
C MET A 635 -22.63 10.34 -14.72
N THR A 636 -23.55 10.05 -15.64
CA THR A 636 -24.58 9.05 -15.46
C THR A 636 -24.01 7.65 -15.27
N MET A 637 -22.98 7.30 -16.04
CA MET A 637 -22.27 6.03 -15.89
C MET A 637 -21.60 5.90 -14.52
N LYS A 638 -20.92 6.95 -14.06
CA LYS A 638 -20.28 6.98 -12.73
C LYS A 638 -21.31 6.82 -11.61
N ILE A 639 -22.45 7.49 -11.71
CA ILE A 639 -23.54 7.36 -10.73
C ILE A 639 -24.03 5.90 -10.68
N LYS A 640 -24.26 5.28 -11.84
CA LYS A 640 -24.70 3.89 -11.92
C LYS A 640 -23.68 2.90 -11.36
N GLU A 641 -22.38 3.17 -11.57
CA GLU A 641 -21.31 2.35 -10.99
C GLU A 641 -21.28 2.48 -9.46
N LEU A 642 -21.42 3.69 -8.93
CA LEU A 642 -21.52 3.93 -7.48
C LEU A 642 -22.77 3.26 -6.87
N GLU A 643 -23.92 3.32 -7.55
CA GLU A 643 -25.14 2.61 -7.12
C GLU A 643 -24.92 1.10 -7.06
N ASN A 644 -24.24 0.51 -8.04
CA ASN A 644 -23.89 -0.91 -8.05
C ASN A 644 -22.93 -1.27 -6.90
N GLN A 645 -21.96 -0.43 -6.63
CA GLN A 645 -21.04 -0.62 -5.48
C GLN A 645 -21.82 -0.56 -4.15
N VAL A 646 -22.71 0.40 -3.97
CA VAL A 646 -23.56 0.51 -2.77
C VAL A 646 -24.42 -0.75 -2.61
N MET A 647 -25.06 -1.23 -3.68
CA MET A 647 -25.85 -2.47 -3.63
C MET A 647 -25.00 -3.69 -3.28
N SER A 648 -23.78 -3.78 -3.80
CA SER A 648 -22.83 -4.85 -3.49
C SER A 648 -22.42 -4.83 -2.00
N TYR A 649 -22.12 -3.64 -1.46
CA TYR A 649 -21.84 -3.48 -0.02
C TYR A 649 -23.04 -3.81 0.86
N GLN A 650 -24.23 -3.43 0.46
CA GLN A 650 -25.46 -3.78 1.19
C GLN A 650 -25.70 -5.30 1.20
N ALA A 651 -25.48 -5.98 0.08
CA ALA A 651 -25.57 -7.43 -0.01
C ALA A 651 -24.54 -8.11 0.92
N LEU A 652 -23.31 -7.63 0.93
CA LEU A 652 -22.24 -8.13 1.82
C LEU A 652 -22.56 -7.91 3.31
N LEU A 653 -23.16 -6.77 3.66
CA LEU A 653 -23.63 -6.47 5.02
C LEU A 653 -24.77 -7.38 5.44
N CYS A 654 -25.73 -7.66 4.54
CA CYS A 654 -26.81 -8.64 4.79
C CYS A 654 -26.25 -10.05 5.02
N GLU A 655 -25.28 -10.49 4.21
CA GLU A 655 -24.63 -11.79 4.38
C GLU A 655 -23.91 -11.90 5.71
N LYS A 656 -23.12 -10.87 6.08
CA LYS A 656 -22.46 -10.80 7.39
C LYS A 656 -23.45 -10.78 8.55
N SER A 657 -24.55 -10.04 8.44
CA SER A 657 -25.62 -10.03 9.45
C SER A 657 -26.21 -11.42 9.62
N THR A 658 -26.51 -12.13 8.53
CA THR A 658 -27.05 -13.50 8.56
C THR A 658 -26.09 -14.47 9.23
N ILE A 659 -24.77 -14.34 8.97
CA ILE A 659 -23.74 -15.15 9.63
C ILE A 659 -23.67 -14.83 11.14
N ILE A 660 -23.73 -13.55 11.50
CA ILE A 660 -23.74 -13.13 12.92
C ILE A 660 -24.97 -13.66 13.65
N ASP A 661 -26.14 -13.58 13.04
CA ASP A 661 -27.39 -14.10 13.64
C ASP A 661 -27.36 -15.63 13.78
N TYR A 662 -26.79 -16.33 12.79
CA TYR A 662 -26.56 -17.78 12.87
C TYR A 662 -25.60 -18.13 14.03
N LEU A 663 -24.51 -17.39 14.19
CA LEU A 663 -23.54 -17.60 15.29
C LEU A 663 -24.13 -17.27 16.67
N LYS A 664 -25.03 -16.30 16.77
CA LYS A 664 -25.73 -15.96 18.01
C LYS A 664 -26.82 -16.99 18.39
N SER A 665 -27.32 -17.74 17.43
CA SER A 665 -28.35 -18.76 17.64
C SER A 665 -27.79 -20.13 18.06
N ARG A 666 -26.48 -20.31 18.05
CA ARG A 666 -25.75 -21.46 18.58
C ARG A 666 -25.11 -21.13 19.93
#